data_1cc5f096d54ff269061fe14c3cf2bdfa
#
_entry.id   1cc5f096d54ff269061fe14c3cf2bdfa
#
_cell.length_a   1.000
_cell.length_b   1.000
_cell.length_c   1.000
_cell.angle_alpha   90.00
_cell.angle_beta   90.00
_cell.angle_gamma   90.00
#
_symmetry.space_group_name_H-M   'P 1'
#
loop_
_entity.id
_entity.type
_entity.pdbx_description
1 polymer ?
#
loop_
_entity_poly.entity_id
_entity_poly.type
_entity_poly.pdbx_seq_one_letter_code
_entity_poly.pdbx_strand_id
1 'polypeptide(L)'
;MDMSLVIQHLSPQRPALALPVLCLLPLLAQAEPIALQPMVVSATHTERAMRDAPASVSVITHEELAKRPVQDLQEALRGTESLQFNGIGFDRRGISVRGMPSEHTLVLVDGKRISTSSGAIAHSDFDLGWVPVEAIERIEVVRGPMSSLYGSEALGGVVNIITRKATDNWKGSGIIDGGVREDGLGGQSHQVGAYLGGPLVPGVLGLTLNGETRRQQETPDFDNERLSELEGRNANSGSATLSWTPDEAQRIDLTYGAGRERRWRNTETGGTNSAYYESADVIEREQWSLGHSGDWQWGSTQVRAYRNRLDRDNARSDGQAPSDPQRLTDSVVDGHLSVPLFDRHLVTLGGEWRKEELEDSSVNAAGDESALHRALFLQDEIAFNPDWSLTLGSRFDKHEAFGWEASPRVYLLHHYSDALTFRAGIGRGYKAPSLKQLSPEYAAVGGGGRFTIYGNPELKPETNTSYELGADYQGAGWSLTGMLFQNDVHDLIQTICVSRCGIRGAEVRNYENLEKARIRGLELGGGIDLPANFHWSLNYTYLDARNLTAGQRLGDRSRHMANSVLKWAPTPGFDAQLRTEYVGSQLAYSSNVAYALPAYSLWHLELSRKLSDNLTLRGGVENIGDERLADQNENFAYTEPGRTYHVGLVATF
;
A
#
# COMPACT_ATOMS: atom_id res chain seq x y z
N MET A 1 33.07 -47.58 37.12
CA MET A 1 34.10 -47.36 36.11
C MET A 1 33.48 -47.61 34.76
N ASP A 2 33.05 -46.55 34.14
CA ASP A 2 33.34 -46.20 32.76
C ASP A 2 32.67 -44.86 32.44
N MET A 3 33.55 -43.92 32.16
CA MET A 3 33.17 -42.56 31.72
C MET A 3 33.01 -42.58 30.20
N SER A 4 31.81 -42.26 29.67
CA SER A 4 31.60 -41.99 28.27
C SER A 4 31.41 -40.49 28.10
N LEU A 5 32.38 -39.83 27.46
CA LEU A 5 32.34 -38.44 27.04
C LEU A 5 31.23 -38.20 26.00
N VAL A 6 30.35 -37.24 26.27
CA VAL A 6 29.45 -36.65 25.28
C VAL A 6 30.16 -35.44 24.69
N ILE A 7 30.55 -35.53 23.42
CA ILE A 7 31.07 -34.40 22.65
C ILE A 7 29.88 -33.57 22.17
N GLN A 8 29.72 -32.37 22.72
CA GLN A 8 28.80 -31.35 22.17
C GLN A 8 29.46 -30.71 20.94
N HIS A 9 28.81 -30.83 19.80
CA HIS A 9 29.15 -30.06 18.61
C HIS A 9 28.75 -28.58 18.82
N LEU A 10 29.75 -27.73 18.99
CA LEU A 10 29.66 -26.31 18.91
C LEU A 10 29.65 -25.89 17.41
N SER A 11 28.53 -25.37 16.92
CA SER A 11 28.48 -24.72 15.63
C SER A 11 29.19 -23.36 15.70
N PRO A 12 29.91 -22.93 14.66
CA PRO A 12 30.64 -21.66 14.66
C PRO A 12 29.68 -20.48 14.53
N GLN A 13 29.63 -19.67 15.57
CA GLN A 13 29.01 -18.33 15.50
C GLN A 13 29.82 -17.46 14.54
N ARG A 14 29.17 -16.91 13.50
CA ARG A 14 29.75 -15.90 12.64
C ARG A 14 29.82 -14.56 13.40
N PRO A 15 30.89 -13.77 13.26
CA PRO A 15 31.04 -12.51 13.98
C PRO A 15 30.10 -11.45 13.43
N ALA A 16 29.42 -10.74 14.31
CA ALA A 16 28.68 -9.52 13.99
C ALA A 16 29.67 -8.45 13.49
N LEU A 17 29.44 -7.96 12.29
CA LEU A 17 30.15 -6.78 11.76
C LEU A 17 29.71 -5.54 12.55
N ALA A 18 30.62 -5.02 13.38
CA ALA A 18 30.48 -3.72 14.01
C ALA A 18 30.70 -2.64 12.95
N LEU A 19 29.68 -1.79 12.69
CA LEU A 19 29.82 -0.58 11.91
C LEU A 19 30.71 0.45 12.65
N PRO A 20 31.74 1.04 12.01
CA PRO A 20 32.47 2.13 12.60
C PRO A 20 31.64 3.43 12.55
N VAL A 21 31.50 4.07 13.69
CA VAL A 21 31.00 5.45 13.81
C VAL A 21 32.04 6.39 13.20
N LEU A 22 31.70 6.99 12.05
CA LEU A 22 32.56 7.95 11.35
C LEU A 22 32.36 9.35 11.94
N CYS A 23 33.44 9.96 12.47
CA CYS A 23 33.45 11.33 12.97
C CYS A 23 33.23 12.36 11.85
N LEU A 24 32.28 13.25 12.02
CA LEU A 24 31.93 14.36 11.13
C LEU A 24 32.97 15.51 11.21
N LEU A 25 33.55 15.86 10.07
CA LEU A 25 34.25 17.12 9.85
C LEU A 25 33.32 18.11 9.13
N PRO A 26 33.34 19.41 9.43
CA PRO A 26 32.48 20.40 8.79
C PRO A 26 33.04 20.73 7.38
N LEU A 27 32.22 20.55 6.36
CA LEU A 27 32.47 20.95 4.97
C LEU A 27 31.74 22.27 4.66
N LEU A 28 32.41 23.17 3.99
CA LEU A 28 31.94 24.48 3.55
C LEU A 28 30.75 24.34 2.58
N ALA A 29 29.64 24.98 2.91
CA ALA A 29 28.44 25.01 2.11
C ALA A 29 28.59 25.86 0.85
N GLN A 30 28.37 25.26 -0.32
CA GLN A 30 27.97 25.99 -1.53
C GLN A 30 26.44 26.01 -1.56
N ALA A 31 25.85 27.20 -1.77
CA ALA A 31 24.40 27.34 -1.90
C ALA A 31 23.94 26.70 -3.22
N GLU A 32 23.33 25.54 -3.15
CA GLU A 32 22.65 24.91 -4.26
C GLU A 32 21.20 25.43 -4.39
N PRO A 33 20.58 25.31 -5.59
CA PRO A 33 19.21 25.76 -5.80
C PRO A 33 18.28 25.00 -4.85
N ILE A 34 17.39 25.75 -4.19
CA ILE A 34 16.35 25.20 -3.31
C ILE A 34 15.49 24.28 -4.16
N ALA A 35 15.62 22.97 -3.97
CA ALA A 35 14.70 22.02 -4.57
C ALA A 35 13.29 22.29 -4.02
N LEU A 36 12.33 22.53 -4.92
CA LEU A 36 10.93 22.70 -4.54
C LEU A 36 10.47 21.43 -3.82
N GLN A 37 9.92 21.58 -2.62
CA GLN A 37 9.39 20.43 -1.89
C GLN A 37 8.20 19.84 -2.62
N PRO A 38 8.03 18.49 -2.60
CA PRO A 38 6.86 17.85 -3.17
C PRO A 38 5.56 18.42 -2.59
N MET A 39 4.60 18.68 -3.45
CA MET A 39 3.25 19.05 -3.04
C MET A 39 2.45 17.77 -2.75
N VAL A 40 1.64 17.79 -1.70
CA VAL A 40 0.78 16.68 -1.29
C VAL A 40 -0.65 17.17 -1.09
N VAL A 41 -1.62 16.30 -1.40
CA VAL A 41 -3.05 16.60 -1.30
C VAL A 41 -3.78 15.65 -0.35
N SER A 42 -3.24 14.46 -0.12
CA SER A 42 -3.94 13.40 0.62
C SER A 42 -4.14 13.67 2.10
N ALA A 43 -3.39 14.61 2.68
CA ALA A 43 -3.48 14.94 4.11
C ALA A 43 -4.60 15.93 4.46
N THR A 44 -5.10 16.74 3.48
CA THR A 44 -6.01 17.87 3.72
C THR A 44 -7.10 18.09 2.67
N HIS A 45 -7.08 17.38 1.54
CA HIS A 45 -7.84 17.66 0.31
C HIS A 45 -7.45 18.95 -0.42
N THR A 46 -6.45 19.70 0.09
CA THR A 46 -5.86 20.88 -0.55
C THR A 46 -4.38 20.65 -0.79
N GLU A 47 -3.84 21.20 -1.88
CA GLU A 47 -2.39 21.06 -2.15
C GLU A 47 -1.57 21.83 -1.13
N ARG A 48 -0.58 21.17 -0.52
CA ARG A 48 0.34 21.70 0.49
C ARG A 48 1.75 21.22 0.21
N ALA A 49 2.74 22.03 0.58
CA ALA A 49 4.10 21.52 0.67
C ALA A 49 4.16 20.40 1.72
N MET A 50 4.93 19.34 1.46
CA MET A 50 5.02 18.17 2.34
C MET A 50 5.37 18.55 3.80
N ARG A 51 6.22 19.58 4.02
CA ARG A 51 6.56 20.06 5.38
C ARG A 51 5.35 20.66 6.12
N ASP A 52 4.38 21.21 5.40
CA ASP A 52 3.19 21.88 5.95
C ASP A 52 1.99 20.92 6.05
N ALA A 53 2.17 19.67 5.64
CA ALA A 53 1.13 18.65 5.75
C ALA A 53 0.89 18.26 7.22
N PRO A 54 -0.36 18.32 7.71
CA PRO A 54 -0.70 17.90 9.08
C PRO A 54 -0.77 16.37 9.18
N ALA A 55 0.26 15.68 8.73
CA ALA A 55 0.42 14.23 8.78
C ALA A 55 1.87 13.81 8.50
N SER A 56 2.21 12.56 8.83
CA SER A 56 3.43 11.90 8.36
C SER A 56 3.20 11.43 6.93
N VAL A 57 3.84 12.06 5.94
CA VAL A 57 3.67 11.76 4.52
C VAL A 57 4.99 11.34 3.88
N SER A 58 4.94 10.32 3.02
CA SER A 58 6.01 9.99 2.07
C SER A 58 5.49 10.13 0.65
N VAL A 59 6.34 10.61 -0.26
CA VAL A 59 6.01 10.78 -1.69
C VAL A 59 7.00 9.97 -2.50
N ILE A 60 6.49 9.16 -3.42
CA ILE A 60 7.28 8.46 -4.44
C ILE A 60 6.92 9.09 -5.78
N THR A 61 7.89 9.68 -6.44
CA THR A 61 7.70 10.41 -7.70
C THR A 61 7.76 9.49 -8.92
N HIS A 62 7.18 9.93 -10.05
CA HIS A 62 7.31 9.24 -11.33
C HIS A 62 8.78 9.02 -11.71
N GLU A 63 9.65 10.01 -11.46
CA GLU A 63 11.07 9.88 -11.75
C GLU A 63 11.75 8.75 -10.96
N GLU A 64 11.36 8.54 -9.70
CA GLU A 64 11.87 7.43 -8.89
C GLU A 64 11.33 6.08 -9.38
N LEU A 65 10.06 6.02 -9.77
CA LEU A 65 9.46 4.80 -10.36
C LEU A 65 10.10 4.45 -11.71
N ALA A 66 10.42 5.46 -12.54
CA ALA A 66 11.04 5.25 -13.85
C ALA A 66 12.47 4.70 -13.80
N LYS A 67 13.17 4.77 -12.65
CA LYS A 67 14.57 4.30 -12.49
C LYS A 67 14.67 2.81 -12.18
N ARG A 68 13.59 2.13 -11.84
CA ARG A 68 13.58 0.71 -11.46
C ARG A 68 12.41 -0.05 -12.11
N PRO A 69 12.49 -1.38 -12.24
CA PRO A 69 11.35 -2.16 -12.69
C PRO A 69 10.29 -2.12 -11.58
N VAL A 70 9.11 -1.65 -11.91
CA VAL A 70 7.95 -1.62 -11.01
C VAL A 70 6.81 -2.35 -11.70
N GLN A 71 6.42 -3.49 -11.17
CA GLN A 71 5.35 -4.28 -11.75
C GLN A 71 4.00 -4.05 -11.08
N ASP A 72 4.00 -3.65 -9.80
CA ASP A 72 2.78 -3.36 -9.06
C ASP A 72 3.02 -2.30 -7.96
N LEU A 73 1.96 -1.95 -7.23
CA LEU A 73 2.03 -0.96 -6.17
C LEU A 73 2.92 -1.42 -5.01
N GLN A 74 3.04 -2.73 -4.74
CA GLN A 74 3.94 -3.23 -3.68
C GLN A 74 5.39 -2.90 -4.01
N GLU A 75 5.82 -3.20 -5.24
CA GLU A 75 7.15 -2.86 -5.69
C GLU A 75 7.37 -1.35 -5.74
N ALA A 76 6.35 -0.57 -6.17
CA ALA A 76 6.41 0.89 -6.13
C ALA A 76 6.66 1.43 -4.72
N LEU A 77 6.08 0.81 -3.70
CA LEU A 77 6.16 1.23 -2.30
C LEU A 77 7.35 0.63 -1.53
N ARG A 78 8.09 -0.31 -2.11
CA ARG A 78 9.25 -0.94 -1.47
C ARG A 78 10.29 0.09 -1.01
N GLY A 79 10.76 -0.06 0.22
CA GLY A 79 11.70 0.88 0.83
C GLY A 79 11.06 2.12 1.43
N THR A 80 9.73 2.26 1.40
CA THR A 80 9.03 3.36 2.08
C THR A 80 9.01 3.14 3.59
N GLU A 81 9.22 4.21 4.34
CA GLU A 81 9.26 4.20 5.80
C GLU A 81 7.98 3.65 6.42
N SER A 82 8.12 2.77 7.42
CA SER A 82 7.02 2.13 8.18
C SER A 82 6.01 1.33 7.35
N LEU A 83 6.39 0.95 6.14
CA LEU A 83 5.62 -0.02 5.36
C LEU A 83 6.26 -1.41 5.48
N GLN A 84 5.41 -2.40 5.70
CA GLN A 84 5.76 -3.82 5.69
C GLN A 84 4.80 -4.56 4.76
N PHE A 85 5.32 -5.55 4.04
CA PHE A 85 4.51 -6.43 3.21
C PHE A 85 4.31 -7.74 3.96
N ASN A 86 3.10 -7.96 4.44
CA ASN A 86 2.76 -9.14 5.24
C ASN A 86 2.06 -10.18 4.38
N GLY A 87 2.30 -11.46 4.67
CA GLY A 87 1.58 -12.55 4.04
C GLY A 87 0.08 -12.52 4.38
N ILE A 88 -0.74 -12.60 3.34
CA ILE A 88 -2.22 -12.66 3.45
C ILE A 88 -2.78 -14.00 2.98
N GLY A 89 -1.92 -14.98 2.80
CA GLY A 89 -2.22 -16.32 2.30
C GLY A 89 -1.85 -16.52 0.83
N PHE A 90 -1.59 -17.77 0.45
CA PHE A 90 -1.21 -18.15 -0.91
C PHE A 90 0.03 -17.43 -1.45
N ASP A 91 1.01 -17.15 -0.58
CA ASP A 91 2.24 -16.38 -0.87
C ASP A 91 1.99 -14.94 -1.35
N ARG A 92 0.75 -14.46 -1.23
CA ARG A 92 0.33 -13.10 -1.52
C ARG A 92 0.64 -12.18 -0.35
N ARG A 93 0.87 -10.90 -0.66
CA ARG A 93 1.23 -9.88 0.33
C ARG A 93 0.28 -8.71 0.33
N GLY A 94 -0.05 -8.21 1.52
CA GLY A 94 -0.77 -6.97 1.72
C GLY A 94 0.14 -5.86 2.25
N ILE A 95 -0.26 -4.60 2.04
CA ILE A 95 0.47 -3.41 2.52
C ILE A 95 0.04 -3.11 3.95
N SER A 96 0.96 -3.23 4.89
CA SER A 96 0.79 -2.90 6.31
C SER A 96 1.50 -1.59 6.64
N VAL A 97 0.77 -0.60 7.13
CA VAL A 97 1.31 0.69 7.58
C VAL A 97 1.42 0.70 9.10
N ARG A 98 2.61 1.01 9.64
CA ARG A 98 2.87 1.03 11.09
C ARG A 98 2.42 -0.25 11.82
N GLY A 99 2.53 -1.42 11.15
CA GLY A 99 2.15 -2.72 11.71
C GLY A 99 0.64 -2.97 11.85
N MET A 100 -0.21 -2.09 11.30
CA MET A 100 -1.64 -2.33 11.19
C MET A 100 -1.91 -3.39 10.11
N PRO A 101 -2.96 -4.21 10.22
CA PRO A 101 -3.35 -5.14 9.16
C PRO A 101 -3.52 -4.46 7.79
N SER A 102 -3.27 -5.19 6.70
CA SER A 102 -3.35 -4.62 5.35
C SER A 102 -4.73 -4.06 4.99
N GLU A 103 -5.79 -4.63 5.51
CA GLU A 103 -7.17 -4.17 5.36
C GLU A 103 -7.48 -2.84 6.08
N HIS A 104 -6.53 -2.31 6.86
CA HIS A 104 -6.58 -0.98 7.48
C HIS A 104 -5.84 0.09 6.66
N THR A 105 -5.38 -0.25 5.48
CA THR A 105 -4.72 0.67 4.55
C THR A 105 -5.65 0.95 3.38
N LEU A 106 -6.14 2.19 3.29
CA LEU A 106 -7.01 2.61 2.19
C LEU A 106 -6.19 2.97 0.96
N VAL A 107 -6.52 2.37 -0.19
CA VAL A 107 -5.93 2.71 -1.48
C VAL A 107 -6.88 3.61 -2.28
N LEU A 108 -6.33 4.71 -2.79
CA LEU A 108 -7.05 5.70 -3.60
C LEU A 108 -6.37 5.88 -4.95
N VAL A 109 -7.15 6.27 -5.95
CA VAL A 109 -6.67 6.78 -7.24
C VAL A 109 -7.28 8.15 -7.49
N ASP A 110 -6.45 9.18 -7.56
CA ASP A 110 -6.86 10.60 -7.61
C ASP A 110 -7.86 10.97 -6.51
N GLY A 111 -7.61 10.46 -5.29
CA GLY A 111 -8.48 10.65 -4.14
C GLY A 111 -9.81 9.89 -4.20
N LYS A 112 -10.06 9.09 -5.22
CA LYS A 112 -11.25 8.23 -5.35
C LYS A 112 -10.92 6.86 -4.75
N ARG A 113 -11.79 6.37 -3.89
CA ARG A 113 -11.71 5.03 -3.32
C ARG A 113 -11.79 3.97 -4.42
N ILE A 114 -10.95 2.96 -4.37
CA ILE A 114 -11.15 1.73 -5.14
C ILE A 114 -11.91 0.70 -4.29
N SER A 115 -12.75 -0.13 -4.91
CA SER A 115 -13.43 -1.22 -4.20
C SER A 115 -12.40 -2.19 -3.65
N THR A 116 -12.36 -2.36 -2.33
CA THR A 116 -11.39 -3.21 -1.67
C THR A 116 -11.71 -4.68 -1.89
N SER A 117 -10.81 -5.39 -2.54
CA SER A 117 -10.98 -6.84 -2.80
C SER A 117 -11.02 -7.67 -1.51
N SER A 118 -10.47 -7.19 -0.40
CA SER A 118 -10.49 -7.89 0.88
C SER A 118 -11.91 -8.16 1.40
N GLY A 119 -12.85 -7.25 1.15
CA GLY A 119 -14.26 -7.41 1.53
C GLY A 119 -14.98 -8.51 0.74
N ALA A 120 -14.63 -8.70 -0.53
CA ALA A 120 -15.23 -9.68 -1.42
C ALA A 120 -14.47 -11.02 -1.46
N ILE A 121 -13.14 -10.98 -1.53
CA ILE A 121 -12.31 -12.13 -1.89
C ILE A 121 -11.41 -12.59 -0.73
N ALA A 122 -11.38 -11.85 0.37
CA ALA A 122 -10.50 -12.04 1.53
C ALA A 122 -8.99 -11.77 1.28
N HIS A 123 -8.61 -11.20 0.13
CA HIS A 123 -7.24 -10.85 -0.22
C HIS A 123 -7.18 -9.44 -0.79
N SER A 124 -6.39 -8.54 -0.18
CA SER A 124 -6.25 -7.13 -0.58
C SER A 124 -5.23 -6.89 -1.70
N ASP A 125 -4.43 -7.89 -2.08
CA ASP A 125 -3.37 -7.76 -3.08
C ASP A 125 -3.90 -7.59 -4.52
N PHE A 126 -5.14 -7.95 -4.79
CA PHE A 126 -5.79 -7.68 -6.07
C PHE A 126 -6.03 -6.19 -6.33
N ASP A 127 -5.89 -5.35 -5.31
CA ASP A 127 -6.06 -3.89 -5.41
C ASP A 127 -4.81 -3.18 -5.93
N LEU A 128 -3.68 -3.89 -6.06
CA LEU A 128 -2.36 -3.28 -6.17
C LEU A 128 -1.83 -3.17 -7.61
N GLY A 129 -2.50 -3.72 -8.58
CA GLY A 129 -1.91 -3.90 -9.91
C GLY A 129 -2.69 -3.32 -11.07
N TRP A 130 -3.66 -2.42 -10.88
CA TRP A 130 -4.54 -2.03 -11.98
C TRP A 130 -4.30 -0.63 -12.56
N VAL A 131 -3.50 0.20 -11.90
CA VAL A 131 -3.07 1.49 -12.45
C VAL A 131 -1.73 1.28 -13.18
N PRO A 132 -1.66 1.52 -14.50
CA PRO A 132 -0.40 1.47 -15.25
C PRO A 132 0.67 2.38 -14.64
N VAL A 133 1.89 1.88 -14.51
CA VAL A 133 3.00 2.63 -13.87
C VAL A 133 3.28 3.94 -14.60
N GLU A 134 3.21 3.93 -15.93
CA GLU A 134 3.41 5.14 -16.75
C GLU A 134 2.32 6.20 -16.57
N ALA A 135 1.15 5.83 -16.04
CA ALA A 135 0.09 6.76 -15.71
C ALA A 135 0.32 7.49 -14.37
N ILE A 136 1.23 6.99 -13.53
CA ILE A 136 1.45 7.53 -12.18
C ILE A 136 2.32 8.79 -12.26
N GLU A 137 1.85 9.90 -11.68
CA GLU A 137 2.64 11.12 -11.45
C GLU A 137 3.42 11.00 -10.14
N ARG A 138 2.75 10.58 -9.08
CA ARG A 138 3.33 10.31 -7.77
C ARG A 138 2.41 9.41 -6.94
N ILE A 139 2.98 8.79 -5.93
CA ILE A 139 2.23 8.06 -4.90
C ILE A 139 2.45 8.78 -3.57
N GLU A 140 1.36 9.12 -2.90
CA GLU A 140 1.38 9.74 -1.58
C GLU A 140 0.99 8.69 -0.53
N VAL A 141 1.85 8.46 0.44
CA VAL A 141 1.60 7.55 1.56
C VAL A 141 1.44 8.36 2.83
N VAL A 142 0.23 8.42 3.35
CA VAL A 142 -0.09 9.10 4.60
C VAL A 142 -0.19 8.05 5.71
N ARG A 143 0.62 8.19 6.76
CA ARG A 143 0.65 7.27 7.90
C ARG A 143 -0.21 7.79 9.05
N GLY A 144 -0.86 6.87 9.76
CA GLY A 144 -1.81 7.18 10.83
C GLY A 144 -3.26 7.32 10.33
N PRO A 145 -4.25 7.41 11.23
CA PRO A 145 -5.65 7.40 10.87
C PRO A 145 -6.07 8.64 10.10
N MET A 146 -6.64 8.41 8.93
CA MET A 146 -7.18 9.44 8.04
C MET A 146 -8.70 9.34 7.88
N SER A 147 -9.36 8.64 8.80
CA SER A 147 -10.82 8.48 8.76
C SER A 147 -11.58 9.80 8.90
N SER A 148 -10.96 10.86 9.45
CA SER A 148 -11.53 12.20 9.50
C SER A 148 -11.80 12.82 8.12
N LEU A 149 -11.14 12.33 7.06
CA LEU A 149 -11.35 12.77 5.68
C LEU A 149 -11.94 11.66 4.82
N TYR A 150 -11.43 10.43 4.97
CA TYR A 150 -11.75 9.32 4.06
C TYR A 150 -12.69 8.25 4.65
N GLY A 151 -13.03 8.33 5.95
CA GLY A 151 -13.93 7.38 6.61
C GLY A 151 -13.33 6.00 6.85
N SER A 152 -14.14 4.96 6.68
CA SER A 152 -13.75 3.57 6.90
C SER A 152 -12.50 3.14 6.11
N GLU A 153 -11.74 2.18 6.66
CA GLU A 153 -10.52 1.57 6.10
C GLU A 153 -9.25 2.42 6.22
N ALA A 154 -9.34 3.74 6.43
CA ALA A 154 -8.20 4.61 6.65
C ALA A 154 -7.71 4.61 8.11
N LEU A 155 -7.63 3.43 8.75
CA LEU A 155 -7.25 3.26 10.15
C LEU A 155 -5.74 3.31 10.37
N GLY A 156 -4.99 2.64 9.51
CA GLY A 156 -3.53 2.56 9.52
C GLY A 156 -2.88 3.64 8.67
N GLY A 157 -3.51 3.99 7.56
CA GLY A 157 -3.01 4.99 6.62
C GLY A 157 -3.77 5.00 5.30
N VAL A 158 -3.29 5.87 4.40
CA VAL A 158 -3.81 6.02 3.04
C VAL A 158 -2.66 5.96 2.05
N VAL A 159 -2.83 5.20 0.97
CA VAL A 159 -1.97 5.20 -0.20
C VAL A 159 -2.77 5.81 -1.35
N ASN A 160 -2.40 6.99 -1.81
CA ASN A 160 -3.09 7.69 -2.89
C ASN A 160 -2.20 7.76 -4.14
N ILE A 161 -2.64 7.12 -5.20
CA ILE A 161 -2.00 7.15 -6.51
C ILE A 161 -2.53 8.38 -7.25
N ILE A 162 -1.67 9.35 -7.50
CA ILE A 162 -1.99 10.54 -8.30
C ILE A 162 -1.58 10.28 -9.74
N THR A 163 -2.53 10.38 -10.67
CA THR A 163 -2.28 10.14 -12.08
C THR A 163 -1.87 11.40 -12.83
N ARG A 164 -1.08 11.20 -13.89
CA ARG A 164 -0.62 12.28 -14.78
C ARG A 164 -1.79 12.89 -15.51
N LYS A 165 -1.82 14.23 -15.59
CA LYS A 165 -2.86 15.01 -16.27
C LYS A 165 -2.40 15.42 -17.67
N ALA A 166 -3.37 15.74 -18.53
CA ALA A 166 -3.09 16.36 -19.83
C ALA A 166 -2.36 17.69 -19.63
N THR A 167 -1.34 17.92 -20.44
CA THR A 167 -0.51 19.14 -20.45
C THR A 167 -0.84 19.98 -21.71
N ASP A 168 -0.36 21.23 -21.75
CA ASP A 168 -0.61 22.15 -22.88
C ASP A 168 0.02 21.68 -24.20
N ASN A 169 0.99 20.79 -24.12
CA ASN A 169 1.60 20.12 -25.27
C ASN A 169 1.44 18.62 -25.13
N TRP A 170 1.40 17.91 -26.26
CA TRP A 170 1.42 16.47 -26.24
C TRP A 170 2.71 15.95 -25.63
N LYS A 171 2.59 15.09 -24.63
CA LYS A 171 3.67 14.35 -24.00
C LYS A 171 3.31 12.89 -23.91
N GLY A 172 4.32 12.05 -24.11
CA GLY A 172 4.13 10.62 -24.00
C GLY A 172 5.32 9.94 -23.33
N SER A 173 5.07 8.76 -22.80
CA SER A 173 6.10 7.83 -22.35
C SER A 173 5.70 6.41 -22.68
N GLY A 174 6.71 5.57 -22.83
CA GLY A 174 6.51 4.13 -23.02
C GLY A 174 7.64 3.36 -22.38
N ILE A 175 7.31 2.19 -21.83
CA ILE A 175 8.26 1.27 -21.23
C ILE A 175 8.15 -0.11 -21.87
N ILE A 176 9.30 -0.77 -21.98
CA ILE A 176 9.41 -2.20 -22.28
C ILE A 176 10.43 -2.76 -21.31
N ASP A 177 10.02 -3.68 -20.45
CA ASP A 177 10.87 -4.34 -19.47
C ASP A 177 10.78 -5.86 -19.59
N GLY A 178 11.88 -6.53 -19.28
CA GLY A 178 11.95 -7.97 -19.15
C GLY A 178 12.82 -8.37 -17.97
N GLY A 179 12.40 -9.42 -17.27
CA GLY A 179 13.13 -10.01 -16.15
C GLY A 179 13.29 -11.51 -16.32
N VAL A 180 14.45 -12.03 -15.89
CA VAL A 180 14.74 -13.47 -15.87
C VAL A 180 15.35 -13.85 -14.52
N ARG A 181 14.92 -14.98 -13.95
CA ARG A 181 15.52 -15.52 -12.74
C ARG A 181 16.83 -16.26 -13.06
N GLU A 182 17.75 -16.26 -12.11
CA GLU A 182 19.05 -16.91 -12.28
C GLU A 182 18.93 -18.43 -12.45
N ASP A 183 18.04 -19.06 -11.70
CA ASP A 183 17.84 -20.51 -11.72
C ASP A 183 17.16 -21.04 -12.99
N GLY A 184 16.52 -20.14 -13.79
CA GLY A 184 15.80 -20.53 -15.00
C GLY A 184 14.50 -21.31 -14.74
N LEU A 185 14.09 -21.47 -13.48
CA LEU A 185 12.91 -22.25 -13.06
C LEU A 185 11.62 -21.40 -13.11
N GLY A 186 11.29 -20.80 -14.24
CA GLY A 186 10.11 -19.94 -14.37
C GLY A 186 10.35 -18.51 -13.88
N GLY A 187 9.27 -17.82 -13.47
CA GLY A 187 9.35 -16.44 -12.95
C GLY A 187 9.79 -15.39 -13.97
N GLN A 188 9.95 -15.75 -15.26
CA GLN A 188 10.25 -14.78 -16.30
C GLN A 188 9.13 -13.77 -16.42
N SER A 189 9.49 -12.49 -16.50
CA SER A 189 8.52 -11.40 -16.57
C SER A 189 8.76 -10.49 -17.75
N HIS A 190 7.70 -9.89 -18.27
CA HIS A 190 7.78 -8.78 -19.22
C HIS A 190 6.59 -7.83 -19.02
N GLN A 191 6.87 -6.57 -19.27
CA GLN A 191 5.94 -5.47 -19.13
C GLN A 191 6.10 -4.53 -20.31
N VAL A 192 4.98 -4.10 -20.87
CA VAL A 192 4.90 -3.03 -21.87
C VAL A 192 3.84 -2.06 -21.42
N GLY A 193 4.22 -0.80 -21.24
CA GLY A 193 3.31 0.25 -20.81
C GLY A 193 3.47 1.51 -21.65
N ALA A 194 2.41 2.30 -21.74
CA ALA A 194 2.43 3.58 -22.43
C ALA A 194 1.50 4.60 -21.78
N TYR A 195 1.88 5.86 -21.87
CA TYR A 195 1.09 7.02 -21.52
C TYR A 195 1.15 8.05 -22.64
N LEU A 196 0.04 8.72 -22.90
CA LEU A 196 -0.09 9.84 -23.82
C LEU A 196 -1.03 10.88 -23.22
N GLY A 197 -0.60 12.13 -23.14
CA GLY A 197 -1.43 13.24 -22.62
C GLY A 197 -1.17 14.53 -23.37
N GLY A 198 -2.24 15.26 -23.68
CA GLY A 198 -2.12 16.53 -24.37
C GLY A 198 -3.46 17.16 -24.74
N PRO A 199 -3.44 18.33 -25.43
CA PRO A 199 -4.63 19.06 -25.78
C PRO A 199 -5.27 18.51 -27.07
N LEU A 200 -6.58 18.20 -27.01
CA LEU A 200 -7.41 18.07 -28.22
C LEU A 200 -7.79 19.44 -28.75
N VAL A 201 -8.09 20.37 -27.84
CA VAL A 201 -8.30 21.80 -28.13
C VAL A 201 -7.49 22.57 -27.08
N PRO A 202 -6.45 23.33 -27.50
CA PRO A 202 -5.58 24.04 -26.57
C PRO A 202 -6.34 24.90 -25.58
N GLY A 203 -6.05 24.75 -24.28
CA GLY A 203 -6.66 25.49 -23.19
C GLY A 203 -8.13 25.12 -22.88
N VAL A 204 -8.77 24.24 -23.66
CA VAL A 204 -10.21 23.92 -23.51
C VAL A 204 -10.44 22.42 -23.28
N LEU A 205 -9.83 21.57 -24.09
CA LEU A 205 -10.12 20.14 -24.06
C LEU A 205 -8.81 19.33 -24.09
N GLY A 206 -8.55 18.59 -23.03
CA GLY A 206 -7.41 17.70 -22.89
C GLY A 206 -7.81 16.23 -22.92
N LEU A 207 -6.88 15.38 -23.34
CA LEU A 207 -7.03 13.92 -23.33
C LEU A 207 -5.80 13.28 -22.71
N THR A 208 -6.01 12.31 -21.81
CA THR A 208 -4.98 11.35 -21.42
C THR A 208 -5.41 9.94 -21.77
N LEU A 209 -4.45 9.15 -22.24
CA LEU A 209 -4.60 7.73 -22.52
C LEU A 209 -3.42 7.00 -21.88
N ASN A 210 -3.70 5.87 -21.25
CA ASN A 210 -2.64 4.97 -20.78
C ASN A 210 -3.08 3.52 -20.91
N GLY A 211 -2.09 2.64 -20.99
CA GLY A 211 -2.33 1.21 -21.04
C GLY A 211 -1.07 0.43 -20.73
N GLU A 212 -1.26 -0.76 -20.18
CA GLU A 212 -0.16 -1.66 -19.80
C GLU A 212 -0.56 -3.11 -19.97
N THR A 213 0.38 -3.92 -20.42
CA THR A 213 0.32 -5.37 -20.36
C THR A 213 1.51 -5.90 -19.57
N ARG A 214 1.24 -6.81 -18.63
CA ARG A 214 2.24 -7.48 -17.80
C ARG A 214 2.03 -8.97 -17.85
N ARG A 215 3.12 -9.70 -17.91
CA ARG A 215 3.11 -11.15 -17.82
C ARG A 215 4.25 -11.61 -16.93
N GLN A 216 3.95 -12.55 -16.05
CA GLN A 216 4.90 -13.24 -15.22
C GLN A 216 4.60 -14.73 -15.25
N GLN A 217 5.59 -15.54 -15.52
CA GLN A 217 5.46 -16.98 -15.40
C GLN A 217 5.40 -17.37 -13.92
N GLU A 218 4.70 -18.44 -13.61
CA GLU A 218 4.75 -19.04 -12.29
C GLU A 218 6.19 -19.51 -11.97
N THR A 219 6.50 -19.52 -10.70
CA THR A 219 7.72 -20.13 -10.18
C THR A 219 7.35 -21.44 -9.53
N PRO A 220 7.91 -22.58 -9.97
CA PRO A 220 7.76 -23.85 -9.29
C PRO A 220 8.33 -23.80 -7.87
N ASP A 221 7.72 -24.56 -6.97
CA ASP A 221 8.26 -24.81 -5.65
C ASP A 221 9.56 -25.62 -5.72
N PHE A 222 10.55 -25.27 -4.91
CA PHE A 222 11.88 -25.90 -4.97
C PHE A 222 11.86 -27.38 -4.61
N ASP A 223 11.08 -27.76 -3.61
CA ASP A 223 11.00 -29.16 -3.12
C ASP A 223 10.04 -30.00 -3.96
N ASN A 224 9.07 -29.36 -4.62
CA ASN A 224 8.08 -30.03 -5.43
C ASN A 224 7.68 -29.19 -6.66
N GLU A 225 8.39 -29.36 -7.76
CA GLU A 225 8.17 -28.62 -9.01
C GLU A 225 6.73 -28.75 -9.57
N ARG A 226 5.89 -29.62 -9.04
CA ARG A 226 4.48 -29.74 -9.38
C ARG A 226 3.59 -28.72 -8.66
N LEU A 227 4.12 -28.01 -7.68
CA LEU A 227 3.46 -26.93 -6.96
C LEU A 227 4.06 -25.58 -7.40
N SER A 228 3.32 -24.50 -7.22
CA SER A 228 3.83 -23.16 -7.45
C SER A 228 4.26 -22.51 -6.13
N GLU A 229 5.50 -22.06 -6.07
CA GLU A 229 6.01 -21.15 -5.03
C GLU A 229 5.43 -19.74 -5.24
N LEU A 230 5.49 -19.23 -6.48
CA LEU A 230 4.89 -17.95 -6.86
C LEU A 230 3.89 -18.13 -8.01
N GLU A 231 2.78 -17.43 -7.92
CA GLU A 231 1.72 -17.45 -8.95
C GLU A 231 2.21 -16.88 -10.28
N GLY A 232 1.75 -17.49 -11.36
CA GLY A 232 1.81 -16.87 -12.67
C GLY A 232 0.76 -15.75 -12.80
N ARG A 233 1.08 -14.70 -13.57
CA ARG A 233 0.20 -13.54 -13.76
C ARG A 233 0.17 -13.10 -15.21
N ASN A 234 -1.02 -12.78 -15.72
CA ASN A 234 -1.24 -12.04 -16.96
C ASN A 234 -2.21 -10.90 -16.67
N ALA A 235 -1.74 -9.67 -16.78
CA ALA A 235 -2.54 -8.48 -16.49
C ALA A 235 -2.53 -7.53 -17.69
N ASN A 236 -3.70 -6.97 -17.99
CA ASN A 236 -3.87 -5.88 -18.95
C ASN A 236 -4.72 -4.82 -18.26
N SER A 237 -4.30 -3.57 -18.31
CA SER A 237 -5.06 -2.46 -17.75
C SER A 237 -4.87 -1.21 -18.58
N GLY A 238 -5.81 -0.28 -18.48
CA GLY A 238 -5.70 1.00 -19.15
C GLY A 238 -6.82 1.95 -18.74
N SER A 239 -6.60 3.23 -19.00
CA SER A 239 -7.62 4.24 -18.78
C SER A 239 -7.53 5.39 -19.79
N ALA A 240 -8.66 6.10 -19.91
CA ALA A 240 -8.79 7.32 -20.69
C ALA A 240 -9.48 8.38 -19.84
N THR A 241 -8.94 9.59 -19.85
CA THR A 241 -9.57 10.77 -19.22
C THR A 241 -9.72 11.89 -20.22
N LEU A 242 -10.94 12.37 -20.38
CA LEU A 242 -11.27 13.58 -21.13
C LEU A 242 -11.46 14.72 -20.12
N SER A 243 -10.67 15.78 -20.27
CA SER A 243 -10.67 16.94 -19.39
C SER A 243 -11.19 18.15 -20.14
N TRP A 244 -12.32 18.70 -19.69
CA TRP A 244 -12.88 19.93 -20.24
C TRP A 244 -12.67 21.08 -19.27
N THR A 245 -12.04 22.15 -19.75
CA THR A 245 -11.74 23.39 -19.01
C THR A 245 -12.54 24.53 -19.67
N PRO A 246 -13.80 24.72 -19.25
CA PRO A 246 -14.68 25.76 -19.87
C PRO A 246 -14.14 27.18 -19.65
N ASP A 247 -13.44 27.41 -18.56
CA ASP A 247 -12.70 28.62 -18.21
C ASP A 247 -11.50 28.25 -17.30
N GLU A 248 -10.69 29.25 -16.92
CA GLU A 248 -9.50 29.06 -16.10
C GLU A 248 -9.80 28.59 -14.67
N ALA A 249 -11.02 28.79 -14.19
CA ALA A 249 -11.45 28.45 -12.83
C ALA A 249 -12.08 27.06 -12.73
N GLN A 250 -12.45 26.42 -13.83
CA GLN A 250 -13.22 25.19 -13.80
C GLN A 250 -12.61 24.07 -14.65
N ARG A 251 -12.70 22.86 -14.13
CA ARG A 251 -12.29 21.64 -14.83
C ARG A 251 -13.32 20.54 -14.60
N ILE A 252 -13.69 19.84 -15.66
CA ILE A 252 -14.56 18.67 -15.64
C ILE A 252 -13.78 17.50 -16.24
N ASP A 253 -13.61 16.42 -15.47
CA ASP A 253 -12.92 15.22 -15.90
C ASP A 253 -13.92 14.06 -16.02
N LEU A 254 -13.96 13.44 -17.21
CA LEU A 254 -14.64 12.16 -17.44
C LEU A 254 -13.58 11.09 -17.62
N THR A 255 -13.55 10.11 -16.72
CA THR A 255 -12.58 9.02 -16.74
C THR A 255 -13.28 7.68 -16.90
N TYR A 256 -12.72 6.85 -17.77
CA TYR A 256 -13.01 5.42 -17.84
C TYR A 256 -11.71 4.63 -17.66
N GLY A 257 -11.74 3.60 -16.82
CA GLY A 257 -10.63 2.67 -16.62
C GLY A 257 -11.13 1.24 -16.60
N ALA A 258 -10.34 0.33 -17.17
CA ALA A 258 -10.62 -1.10 -17.14
C ALA A 258 -9.33 -1.91 -17.01
N GLY A 259 -9.45 -3.07 -16.39
CA GLY A 259 -8.34 -4.00 -16.26
C GLY A 259 -8.84 -5.44 -16.12
N ARG A 260 -8.02 -6.37 -16.61
CA ARG A 260 -8.22 -7.80 -16.45
C ARG A 260 -6.91 -8.44 -16.05
N GLU A 261 -6.95 -9.26 -14.99
CA GLU A 261 -5.81 -10.03 -14.51
C GLU A 261 -6.20 -11.49 -14.37
N ARG A 262 -5.40 -12.41 -14.92
CA ARG A 262 -5.46 -13.84 -14.64
C ARG A 262 -4.25 -14.21 -13.80
N ARG A 263 -4.50 -14.83 -12.63
CA ARG A 263 -3.49 -15.45 -11.77
C ARG A 263 -3.72 -16.93 -11.73
N TRP A 264 -2.67 -17.71 -11.79
CA TRP A 264 -2.76 -19.17 -11.70
C TRP A 264 -1.64 -19.75 -10.86
N ARG A 265 -1.92 -20.85 -10.23
CA ARG A 265 -0.97 -21.61 -9.44
C ARG A 265 -1.29 -23.10 -9.51
N ASN A 266 -0.27 -23.94 -9.49
CA ASN A 266 -0.37 -25.35 -9.27
C ASN A 266 -0.39 -25.64 -7.77
N THR A 267 -1.36 -26.37 -7.31
CA THR A 267 -1.60 -26.70 -5.91
C THR A 267 -2.10 -28.13 -5.78
N GLU A 268 -2.35 -28.60 -4.56
CA GLU A 268 -2.83 -29.94 -4.30
C GLU A 268 -4.04 -29.95 -3.36
N THR A 269 -4.86 -31.02 -3.45
CA THR A 269 -6.07 -31.17 -2.63
C THR A 269 -5.76 -31.46 -1.15
N GLY A 270 -4.54 -31.89 -0.85
CA GLY A 270 -4.12 -32.31 0.47
C GLY A 270 -4.69 -33.65 0.95
N GLY A 271 -4.06 -34.28 1.93
CA GLY A 271 -4.44 -35.58 2.47
C GLY A 271 -3.66 -36.75 1.88
N THR A 272 -4.04 -37.97 2.25
CA THR A 272 -3.31 -39.21 1.87
C THR A 272 -3.37 -39.55 0.37
N ASN A 273 -4.35 -39.01 -0.35
CA ASN A 273 -4.53 -39.18 -1.81
C ASN A 273 -4.55 -37.78 -2.48
N SER A 274 -3.51 -37.00 -2.24
CA SER A 274 -3.42 -35.66 -2.82
C SER A 274 -3.38 -35.68 -4.34
N ALA A 275 -4.26 -34.92 -4.97
CA ALA A 275 -4.29 -34.70 -6.40
C ALA A 275 -3.83 -33.29 -6.73
N TYR A 276 -2.93 -33.15 -7.70
CA TYR A 276 -2.45 -31.85 -8.17
C TYR A 276 -3.44 -31.25 -9.16
N TYR A 277 -3.62 -29.95 -9.07
CA TYR A 277 -4.48 -29.21 -10.00
C TYR A 277 -4.00 -27.76 -10.15
N GLU A 278 -4.29 -27.13 -11.28
CA GLU A 278 -4.16 -25.69 -11.45
C GLU A 278 -5.42 -25.01 -10.91
N SER A 279 -5.22 -23.99 -10.07
CA SER A 279 -6.27 -23.04 -9.67
C SER A 279 -5.97 -21.71 -10.33
N ALA A 280 -6.94 -21.15 -11.04
CA ALA A 280 -6.81 -19.88 -11.73
C ALA A 280 -7.92 -18.93 -11.31
N ASP A 281 -7.54 -17.71 -10.90
CA ASP A 281 -8.44 -16.59 -10.66
C ASP A 281 -8.39 -15.61 -11.85
N VAL A 282 -9.55 -15.21 -12.34
CA VAL A 282 -9.70 -14.09 -13.29
C VAL A 282 -10.38 -12.95 -12.57
N ILE A 283 -9.72 -11.81 -12.55
CA ILE A 283 -10.21 -10.59 -11.91
C ILE A 283 -10.41 -9.54 -13.00
N GLU A 284 -11.61 -8.98 -13.08
CA GLU A 284 -11.94 -7.87 -13.96
C GLU A 284 -12.31 -6.65 -13.12
N ARG A 285 -11.83 -5.49 -13.53
CA ARG A 285 -12.12 -4.22 -12.88
C ARG A 285 -12.61 -3.23 -13.92
N GLU A 286 -13.59 -2.44 -13.51
CA GLU A 286 -14.12 -1.37 -14.31
C GLU A 286 -14.38 -0.14 -13.42
N GLN A 287 -13.99 1.04 -13.89
CA GLN A 287 -14.24 2.30 -13.21
C GLN A 287 -14.77 3.35 -14.19
N TRP A 288 -15.84 4.01 -13.78
CA TRP A 288 -16.35 5.23 -14.39
C TRP A 288 -16.32 6.36 -13.38
N SER A 289 -15.86 7.54 -13.77
CA SER A 289 -15.95 8.71 -12.91
C SER A 289 -16.19 9.99 -13.69
N LEU A 290 -17.04 10.85 -13.13
CA LEU A 290 -17.25 12.23 -13.54
C LEU A 290 -16.89 13.12 -12.35
N GLY A 291 -15.94 14.03 -12.55
CA GLY A 291 -15.46 14.96 -11.53
C GLY A 291 -15.58 16.39 -12.02
N HIS A 292 -15.93 17.30 -11.13
CA HIS A 292 -15.84 18.75 -11.32
C HIS A 292 -14.95 19.32 -10.24
N SER A 293 -13.99 20.14 -10.59
CA SER A 293 -13.19 20.97 -9.69
C SER A 293 -13.30 22.44 -10.11
N GLY A 294 -13.39 23.32 -9.14
CA GLY A 294 -13.51 24.75 -9.38
C GLY A 294 -12.68 25.55 -8.36
N ASP A 295 -11.94 26.54 -8.87
CA ASP A 295 -11.16 27.52 -8.09
C ASP A 295 -11.83 28.89 -8.24
N TRP A 296 -12.55 29.29 -7.19
CA TRP A 296 -13.36 30.50 -7.17
C TRP A 296 -12.67 31.59 -6.35
N GLN A 297 -13.06 32.85 -6.54
CA GLN A 297 -12.54 33.96 -5.71
C GLN A 297 -12.79 33.77 -4.20
N TRP A 298 -13.82 32.99 -3.84
CA TRP A 298 -14.21 32.73 -2.45
C TRP A 298 -13.68 31.40 -1.89
N GLY A 299 -13.03 30.57 -2.70
CA GLY A 299 -12.51 29.27 -2.29
C GLY A 299 -12.53 28.24 -3.40
N SER A 300 -12.32 26.97 -3.09
CA SER A 300 -12.31 25.88 -4.05
C SER A 300 -13.43 24.88 -3.79
N THR A 301 -13.85 24.18 -4.85
CA THR A 301 -14.86 23.11 -4.79
C THR A 301 -14.41 21.88 -5.55
N GLN A 302 -14.76 20.70 -5.05
CA GLN A 302 -14.65 19.46 -5.79
C GLN A 302 -15.92 18.63 -5.58
N VAL A 303 -16.48 18.08 -6.66
CA VAL A 303 -17.62 17.15 -6.62
C VAL A 303 -17.31 16.01 -7.58
N ARG A 304 -17.54 14.78 -7.15
CA ARG A 304 -17.27 13.58 -7.96
C ARG A 304 -18.43 12.60 -7.84
N ALA A 305 -18.74 11.94 -8.95
CA ALA A 305 -19.60 10.78 -8.99
C ALA A 305 -18.84 9.66 -9.70
N TYR A 306 -18.71 8.50 -9.06
CA TYR A 306 -17.98 7.38 -9.66
C TYR A 306 -18.57 6.04 -9.26
N ARG A 307 -18.30 5.05 -10.11
CA ARG A 307 -18.65 3.66 -9.88
C ARG A 307 -17.44 2.77 -10.14
N ASN A 308 -17.13 1.92 -9.19
CA ASN A 308 -16.11 0.88 -9.29
C ASN A 308 -16.80 -0.48 -9.27
N ARG A 309 -16.33 -1.39 -10.10
CA ARG A 309 -16.77 -2.78 -10.13
C ARG A 309 -15.55 -3.68 -10.17
N LEU A 310 -15.60 -4.74 -9.37
CA LEU A 310 -14.66 -5.84 -9.37
C LEU A 310 -15.44 -7.13 -9.53
N ASP A 311 -15.09 -7.90 -10.56
CA ASP A 311 -15.58 -9.26 -10.77
C ASP A 311 -14.43 -10.25 -10.55
N ARG A 312 -14.71 -11.38 -9.89
CA ARG A 312 -13.79 -12.51 -9.77
C ARG A 312 -14.46 -13.80 -10.17
N ASP A 313 -13.82 -14.52 -11.08
CA ASP A 313 -14.10 -15.90 -11.43
C ASP A 313 -12.93 -16.78 -11.04
N ASN A 314 -13.21 -18.00 -10.56
CA ASN A 314 -12.19 -19.01 -10.27
C ASN A 314 -12.43 -20.25 -11.10
N ALA A 315 -11.37 -20.88 -11.59
CA ALA A 315 -11.42 -22.14 -12.32
C ALA A 315 -10.40 -23.12 -11.73
N ARG A 316 -10.73 -24.44 -11.81
CA ARG A 316 -9.87 -25.53 -11.35
C ARG A 316 -9.73 -26.58 -12.46
N SER A 317 -8.51 -27.13 -12.62
CA SER A 317 -8.24 -28.14 -13.66
C SER A 317 -8.61 -29.56 -13.26
N ASP A 318 -8.94 -29.81 -11.99
CA ASP A 318 -9.31 -31.15 -11.48
C ASP A 318 -10.78 -31.52 -11.73
N GLY A 319 -11.53 -30.70 -12.46
CA GLY A 319 -12.93 -30.92 -12.78
C GLY A 319 -13.90 -30.71 -11.62
N GLN A 320 -13.41 -30.23 -10.47
CA GLN A 320 -14.28 -29.77 -9.39
C GLN A 320 -14.96 -28.47 -9.78
N ALA A 321 -16.17 -28.24 -9.29
CA ALA A 321 -16.87 -26.99 -9.51
C ALA A 321 -16.02 -25.82 -8.99
N PRO A 322 -15.84 -24.76 -9.80
CA PRO A 322 -15.21 -23.54 -9.32
C PRO A 322 -16.01 -22.93 -8.16
N SER A 323 -15.40 -22.00 -7.41
CA SER A 323 -16.20 -21.12 -6.56
C SER A 323 -17.14 -20.29 -7.44
N ASP A 324 -18.35 -20.02 -6.95
CA ASP A 324 -19.26 -19.14 -7.69
C ASP A 324 -18.64 -17.78 -7.95
N PRO A 325 -18.97 -17.12 -9.08
CA PRO A 325 -18.52 -15.79 -9.38
C PRO A 325 -18.85 -14.80 -8.26
N GLN A 326 -17.94 -13.89 -8.00
CA GLN A 326 -18.10 -12.83 -6.99
C GLN A 326 -18.03 -11.48 -7.67
N ARG A 327 -18.91 -10.55 -7.28
CA ARG A 327 -18.90 -9.18 -7.76
C ARG A 327 -19.04 -8.21 -6.60
N LEU A 328 -18.16 -7.22 -6.57
CA LEU A 328 -18.26 -6.09 -5.68
C LEU A 328 -18.44 -4.81 -6.49
N THR A 329 -19.44 -4.02 -6.14
CA THR A 329 -19.73 -2.73 -6.79
C THR A 329 -19.84 -1.64 -5.74
N ASP A 330 -19.07 -0.55 -5.92
CA ASP A 330 -19.22 0.68 -5.17
C ASP A 330 -19.74 1.79 -6.08
N SER A 331 -20.83 2.43 -5.69
CA SER A 331 -21.35 3.65 -6.31
C SER A 331 -21.21 4.79 -5.32
N VAL A 332 -20.45 5.84 -5.69
CA VAL A 332 -20.07 6.91 -4.76
C VAL A 332 -20.37 8.26 -5.38
N VAL A 333 -20.91 9.15 -4.56
CA VAL A 333 -20.97 10.59 -4.81
C VAL A 333 -20.33 11.29 -3.62
N ASP A 334 -19.25 12.00 -3.86
CA ASP A 334 -18.54 12.76 -2.83
C ASP A 334 -18.28 14.19 -3.28
N GLY A 335 -17.99 15.06 -2.33
CA GLY A 335 -17.57 16.41 -2.65
C GLY A 335 -17.20 17.21 -1.41
N HIS A 336 -16.43 18.24 -1.64
CA HIS A 336 -16.07 19.21 -0.60
C HIS A 336 -15.92 20.62 -1.19
N LEU A 337 -16.00 21.58 -0.30
CA LEU A 337 -15.66 22.98 -0.55
C LEU A 337 -14.65 23.43 0.52
N SER A 338 -13.68 24.24 0.11
CA SER A 338 -12.68 24.82 1.00
C SER A 338 -12.70 26.34 0.86
N VAL A 339 -12.93 27.03 1.98
CA VAL A 339 -13.13 28.49 2.02
C VAL A 339 -12.15 29.13 2.97
N PRO A 340 -11.30 30.06 2.51
CA PRO A 340 -10.49 30.88 3.39
C PRO A 340 -11.37 31.88 4.15
N LEU A 341 -11.26 31.91 5.48
CA LEU A 341 -12.03 32.78 6.35
C LEU A 341 -11.10 33.58 7.28
N PHE A 342 -11.37 34.88 7.46
CA PHE A 342 -10.68 35.74 8.43
C PHE A 342 -9.15 35.72 8.34
N ASP A 343 -8.57 35.55 7.16
CA ASP A 343 -7.11 35.49 6.85
C ASP A 343 -6.30 34.41 7.59
N ARG A 344 -6.94 33.62 8.44
CA ARG A 344 -6.25 32.62 9.28
C ARG A 344 -6.85 31.24 9.22
N HIS A 345 -8.05 31.08 8.71
CA HIS A 345 -8.78 29.82 8.68
C HIS A 345 -8.94 29.35 7.25
N LEU A 346 -8.68 28.09 6.98
CA LEU A 346 -9.13 27.40 5.78
C LEU A 346 -10.12 26.33 6.21
N VAL A 347 -11.41 26.63 6.02
CA VAL A 347 -12.49 25.72 6.41
C VAL A 347 -12.88 24.84 5.24
N THR A 348 -12.76 23.53 5.41
CA THR A 348 -13.19 22.52 4.44
C THR A 348 -14.41 21.79 4.97
N LEU A 349 -15.52 21.84 4.23
CA LEU A 349 -16.75 21.10 4.50
C LEU A 349 -17.01 20.14 3.35
N GLY A 350 -17.34 18.91 3.66
CA GLY A 350 -17.63 17.92 2.63
C GLY A 350 -18.56 16.81 3.09
N GLY A 351 -18.90 15.95 2.13
CA GLY A 351 -19.79 14.82 2.38
C GLY A 351 -19.60 13.70 1.37
N GLU A 352 -20.13 12.56 1.70
CA GLU A 352 -20.08 11.34 0.88
C GLU A 352 -21.40 10.57 0.99
N TRP A 353 -21.84 10.07 -0.13
CA TRP A 353 -22.84 9.03 -0.25
C TRP A 353 -22.20 7.84 -0.97
N ARG A 354 -22.23 6.63 -0.37
CA ARG A 354 -21.69 5.40 -0.95
C ARG A 354 -22.69 4.27 -0.78
N LYS A 355 -22.96 3.56 -1.87
CA LYS A 355 -23.65 2.29 -1.86
C LYS A 355 -22.66 1.20 -2.23
N GLU A 356 -22.47 0.23 -1.34
CA GLU A 356 -21.68 -0.98 -1.54
C GLU A 356 -22.62 -2.14 -1.83
N GLU A 357 -22.37 -2.92 -2.87
CA GLU A 357 -23.18 -4.06 -3.31
C GLU A 357 -22.26 -5.26 -3.57
N LEU A 358 -22.55 -6.39 -2.94
CA LEU A 358 -21.82 -7.66 -3.08
C LEU A 358 -22.75 -8.71 -3.64
N GLU A 359 -22.40 -9.31 -4.78
CA GLU A 359 -23.02 -10.52 -5.32
C GLU A 359 -22.08 -11.70 -5.03
N ASP A 360 -22.51 -12.65 -4.21
CA ASP A 360 -21.75 -13.84 -3.78
C ASP A 360 -22.71 -14.88 -3.20
N SER A 361 -22.78 -16.06 -3.78
CA SER A 361 -23.70 -17.15 -3.36
C SER A 361 -23.47 -17.62 -1.92
N SER A 362 -22.31 -17.30 -1.31
CA SER A 362 -21.99 -17.65 0.08
C SER A 362 -22.54 -16.67 1.09
N VAL A 363 -23.01 -15.48 0.66
CA VAL A 363 -23.38 -14.39 1.59
C VAL A 363 -24.77 -14.61 2.19
N ASN A 364 -25.72 -15.07 1.40
CA ASN A 364 -27.09 -15.44 1.81
C ASN A 364 -27.77 -16.27 0.70
N ALA A 365 -29.02 -16.69 0.94
CA ALA A 365 -29.79 -17.49 -0.02
C ALA A 365 -30.16 -16.74 -1.31
N ALA A 366 -30.19 -15.41 -1.30
CA ALA A 366 -30.42 -14.59 -2.49
C ALA A 366 -29.13 -14.41 -3.33
N GLY A 367 -27.96 -14.59 -2.68
CA GLY A 367 -26.66 -14.42 -3.31
C GLY A 367 -26.22 -12.95 -3.42
N ASP A 368 -26.87 -12.03 -2.73
CA ASP A 368 -26.55 -10.61 -2.74
C ASP A 368 -26.71 -9.94 -1.37
N GLU A 369 -25.89 -8.94 -1.11
CA GLU A 369 -25.93 -8.12 0.08
C GLU A 369 -25.53 -6.69 -0.26
N SER A 370 -26.05 -5.69 0.45
CA SER A 370 -25.67 -4.29 0.23
C SER A 370 -25.69 -3.47 1.50
N ALA A 371 -24.92 -2.39 1.52
CA ALA A 371 -24.95 -1.40 2.59
C ALA A 371 -24.88 0.04 2.07
N LEU A 372 -25.58 0.93 2.77
CA LEU A 372 -25.57 2.35 2.50
C LEU A 372 -24.75 3.10 3.55
N HIS A 373 -23.77 3.87 3.06
CA HIS A 373 -22.92 4.76 3.86
C HIS A 373 -23.23 6.21 3.52
N ARG A 374 -23.28 7.08 4.52
CA ARG A 374 -23.43 8.53 4.37
C ARG A 374 -22.49 9.21 5.34
N ALA A 375 -21.82 10.27 4.89
CA ALA A 375 -20.91 11.00 5.75
C ALA A 375 -20.99 12.49 5.54
N LEU A 376 -20.68 13.22 6.62
CA LEU A 376 -20.37 14.64 6.59
C LEU A 376 -19.07 14.86 7.35
N PHE A 377 -18.20 15.75 6.84
CA PHE A 377 -16.98 16.12 7.53
C PHE A 377 -16.73 17.61 7.49
N LEU A 378 -16.07 18.08 8.53
CA LEU A 378 -15.63 19.47 8.68
C LEU A 378 -14.17 19.45 9.13
N GLN A 379 -13.34 20.29 8.49
CA GLN A 379 -11.97 20.54 8.90
C GLN A 379 -11.72 22.04 8.89
N ASP A 380 -10.98 22.53 9.88
CA ASP A 380 -10.47 23.91 9.95
C ASP A 380 -8.95 23.88 10.13
N GLU A 381 -8.25 24.48 9.19
CA GLU A 381 -6.81 24.69 9.24
C GLU A 381 -6.55 26.13 9.67
N ILE A 382 -6.06 26.32 10.89
CA ILE A 382 -5.90 27.61 11.57
C ILE A 382 -4.44 27.99 11.56
N ALA A 383 -4.07 29.03 10.83
CA ALA A 383 -2.75 29.64 10.89
C ALA A 383 -2.73 30.75 11.98
N PHE A 384 -2.23 30.45 13.18
CA PHE A 384 -2.13 31.44 14.24
C PHE A 384 -1.13 32.56 13.86
N ASN A 385 -0.03 32.17 13.25
CA ASN A 385 1.01 33.02 12.68
C ASN A 385 1.85 32.16 11.69
N PRO A 386 2.89 32.69 11.03
CA PRO A 386 3.70 31.89 10.09
C PRO A 386 4.34 30.63 10.67
N ASP A 387 4.58 30.61 12.01
CA ASP A 387 5.28 29.51 12.66
C ASP A 387 4.35 28.44 13.25
N TRP A 388 3.07 28.77 13.51
CA TRP A 388 2.13 27.86 14.19
C TRP A 388 0.86 27.67 13.40
N SER A 389 0.54 26.41 13.10
CA SER A 389 -0.74 26.02 12.53
C SER A 389 -1.37 24.86 13.30
N LEU A 390 -2.70 24.87 13.37
CA LEU A 390 -3.51 23.87 14.03
C LEU A 390 -4.58 23.39 13.04
N THR A 391 -4.67 22.09 12.81
CA THR A 391 -5.74 21.47 12.05
C THR A 391 -6.69 20.77 13.02
N LEU A 392 -7.97 21.15 12.95
CA LEU A 392 -9.07 20.51 13.67
C LEU A 392 -10.02 19.90 12.66
N GLY A 393 -10.36 18.63 12.80
CA GLY A 393 -11.26 17.97 11.88
C GLY A 393 -12.14 16.94 12.59
N SER A 394 -13.30 16.68 12.03
CA SER A 394 -14.12 15.53 12.41
C SER A 394 -14.99 15.11 11.25
N ARG A 395 -15.17 13.81 11.11
CA ARG A 395 -16.11 13.20 10.18
C ARG A 395 -17.12 12.38 10.97
N PHE A 396 -18.36 12.43 10.52
CA PHE A 396 -19.49 11.69 11.07
C PHE A 396 -20.02 10.80 9.97
N ASP A 397 -19.83 9.50 10.14
CA ASP A 397 -20.28 8.46 9.22
C ASP A 397 -21.52 7.80 9.77
N LYS A 398 -22.52 7.57 8.92
CA LYS A 398 -23.69 6.77 9.22
C LYS A 398 -23.69 5.53 8.33
N HIS A 399 -23.58 4.39 8.95
CA HIS A 399 -23.71 3.08 8.31
C HIS A 399 -25.08 2.47 8.59
N GLU A 400 -25.63 1.73 7.64
CA GLU A 400 -26.95 1.13 7.77
C GLU A 400 -27.03 0.10 8.91
N ALA A 401 -26.00 -0.73 9.08
CA ALA A 401 -25.99 -1.82 10.05
C ALA A 401 -25.70 -1.37 11.49
N PHE A 402 -24.68 -0.50 11.71
CA PHE A 402 -24.21 -0.18 13.08
C PHE A 402 -24.40 1.30 13.50
N GLY A 403 -24.99 2.14 12.64
CA GLY A 403 -25.37 3.51 13.00
C GLY A 403 -24.23 4.53 12.79
N TRP A 404 -24.02 5.41 13.78
CA TRP A 404 -23.11 6.55 13.68
C TRP A 404 -21.73 6.27 14.28
N GLU A 405 -20.69 6.63 13.53
CA GLU A 405 -19.31 6.69 13.99
C GLU A 405 -18.71 8.09 13.79
N ALA A 406 -17.91 8.54 14.78
CA ALA A 406 -17.24 9.83 14.72
C ALA A 406 -15.71 9.64 14.68
N SER A 407 -15.05 10.35 13.77
CA SER A 407 -13.59 10.33 13.55
C SER A 407 -12.99 11.73 13.75
N PRO A 408 -12.78 12.18 15.00
CA PRO A 408 -12.14 13.46 15.28
C PRO A 408 -10.63 13.38 15.08
N ARG A 409 -10.04 14.56 14.74
CA ARG A 409 -8.60 14.74 14.56
C ARG A 409 -8.16 16.13 15.00
N VAL A 410 -7.00 16.18 15.66
CA VAL A 410 -6.30 17.42 16.04
C VAL A 410 -4.85 17.26 15.63
N TYR A 411 -4.29 18.24 14.93
CA TYR A 411 -2.91 18.21 14.48
C TYR A 411 -2.27 19.58 14.61
N LEU A 412 -1.12 19.66 15.27
CA LEU A 412 -0.37 20.89 15.53
C LEU A 412 0.96 20.82 14.77
N LEU A 413 1.28 21.89 14.03
CA LEU A 413 2.58 22.11 13.42
C LEU A 413 3.23 23.35 14.04
N HIS A 414 4.54 23.28 14.27
CA HIS A 414 5.36 24.40 14.71
C HIS A 414 6.64 24.47 13.89
N HIS A 415 6.74 25.48 13.04
CA HIS A 415 7.95 25.82 12.31
C HIS A 415 8.87 26.62 13.22
N TYR A 416 9.76 25.93 13.96
CA TYR A 416 10.70 26.56 14.86
C TYR A 416 11.72 27.44 14.10
N SER A 417 12.06 27.04 12.88
CA SER A 417 12.89 27.78 11.93
C SER A 417 12.58 27.30 10.50
N ASP A 418 13.18 27.92 9.50
CA ASP A 418 13.08 27.46 8.10
C ASP A 418 13.54 26.01 7.92
N ALA A 419 14.44 25.53 8.79
CA ALA A 419 15.00 24.19 8.73
C ALA A 419 14.28 23.17 9.63
N LEU A 420 13.66 23.57 10.74
CA LEU A 420 13.16 22.67 11.77
C LEU A 420 11.66 22.86 12.00
N THR A 421 10.89 21.79 11.79
CA THR A 421 9.45 21.73 12.05
C THR A 421 9.15 20.64 13.08
N PHE A 422 8.39 20.98 14.11
CA PHE A 422 7.80 20.03 15.05
C PHE A 422 6.35 19.75 14.68
N ARG A 423 5.91 18.52 14.93
CA ARG A 423 4.52 18.10 14.69
C ARG A 423 4.00 17.22 15.80
N ALA A 424 2.72 17.40 16.14
CA ALA A 424 2.04 16.58 17.12
C ALA A 424 0.59 16.34 16.68
N GLY A 425 0.11 15.11 16.80
CA GLY A 425 -1.23 14.73 16.35
C GLY A 425 -1.92 13.76 17.29
N ILE A 426 -3.24 13.88 17.34
CA ILE A 426 -4.13 12.86 17.88
C ILE A 426 -5.31 12.71 16.92
N GLY A 427 -5.67 11.46 16.60
CA GLY A 427 -6.81 11.19 15.74
C GLY A 427 -7.47 9.87 16.08
N ARG A 428 -8.77 9.79 15.84
CA ARG A 428 -9.54 8.54 15.90
C ARG A 428 -9.98 8.16 14.49
N GLY A 429 -9.88 6.87 14.17
CA GLY A 429 -10.41 6.30 12.95
C GLY A 429 -11.23 5.05 13.26
N TYR A 430 -11.95 4.56 12.24
CA TYR A 430 -12.70 3.32 12.32
C TYR A 430 -12.64 2.53 11.01
N LYS A 431 -12.94 1.22 11.10
CA LYS A 431 -13.16 0.35 9.94
C LYS A 431 -14.47 -0.40 10.13
N ALA A 432 -15.34 -0.31 9.14
CA ALA A 432 -16.59 -1.06 9.10
C ALA A 432 -16.32 -2.57 8.93
N PRO A 433 -17.09 -3.45 9.57
CA PRO A 433 -17.13 -4.85 9.18
C PRO A 433 -17.58 -4.98 7.72
N SER A 434 -17.07 -5.96 6.98
CA SER A 434 -17.48 -6.21 5.60
C SER A 434 -18.89 -6.80 5.52
N LEU A 435 -19.51 -6.73 4.32
CA LEU A 435 -20.84 -7.33 4.10
C LEU A 435 -20.87 -8.82 4.44
N LYS A 436 -19.81 -9.57 4.09
CA LYS A 436 -19.67 -10.99 4.48
C LYS A 436 -19.60 -11.21 5.98
N GLN A 437 -18.84 -10.35 6.68
CA GLN A 437 -18.70 -10.45 8.14
C GLN A 437 -20.01 -10.18 8.85
N LEU A 438 -20.83 -9.26 8.34
CA LEU A 438 -22.12 -8.89 8.91
C LEU A 438 -23.27 -9.84 8.55
N SER A 439 -23.17 -10.59 7.45
CA SER A 439 -24.26 -11.44 7.01
C SER A 439 -24.47 -12.64 7.95
N PRO A 440 -25.67 -12.82 8.54
CA PRO A 440 -25.95 -13.95 9.42
C PRO A 440 -26.02 -15.31 8.68
N GLU A 441 -26.21 -15.30 7.38
CA GLU A 441 -26.28 -16.51 6.54
C GLU A 441 -24.93 -16.85 5.90
N TYR A 442 -23.94 -15.95 6.01
CA TYR A 442 -22.62 -16.20 5.42
C TYR A 442 -21.99 -17.48 5.95
N ALA A 443 -21.59 -18.35 5.04
CA ALA A 443 -20.88 -19.58 5.34
C ALA A 443 -19.84 -19.88 4.27
N ALA A 444 -18.57 -19.87 4.64
CA ALA A 444 -17.47 -20.17 3.71
C ALA A 444 -16.51 -21.20 4.28
N VAL A 445 -16.05 -22.09 3.41
CA VAL A 445 -15.03 -23.09 3.74
C VAL A 445 -13.64 -22.44 3.61
N GLY A 446 -12.90 -22.40 4.70
CA GLY A 446 -11.57 -21.82 4.76
C GLY A 446 -10.45 -22.84 5.00
N GLY A 447 -9.20 -22.38 4.85
CA GLY A 447 -8.00 -23.15 5.13
C GLY A 447 -7.88 -24.45 4.29
N GLY A 448 -8.32 -24.44 3.03
CA GLY A 448 -8.30 -25.61 2.18
C GLY A 448 -9.20 -26.75 2.69
N GLY A 449 -10.38 -26.41 3.19
CA GLY A 449 -11.35 -27.41 3.72
C GLY A 449 -11.13 -27.75 5.19
N ARG A 450 -10.36 -26.97 5.93
CA ARG A 450 -10.07 -27.25 7.34
C ARG A 450 -11.18 -26.83 8.29
N PHE A 451 -11.87 -25.73 7.97
CA PHE A 451 -12.92 -25.14 8.82
C PHE A 451 -13.97 -24.43 7.98
N THR A 452 -15.13 -24.18 8.60
CA THR A 452 -16.18 -23.30 8.07
C THR A 452 -16.27 -22.05 8.90
N ILE A 453 -16.31 -20.87 8.25
CA ILE A 453 -16.47 -19.56 8.89
C ILE A 453 -17.90 -19.09 8.68
N TYR A 454 -18.55 -18.58 9.72
CA TYR A 454 -19.85 -17.93 9.69
C TYR A 454 -19.76 -16.44 9.99
N GLY A 455 -20.66 -15.66 9.40
CA GLY A 455 -20.82 -14.25 9.68
C GLY A 455 -21.45 -13.97 11.06
N ASN A 456 -21.41 -12.71 11.47
CA ASN A 456 -21.97 -12.25 12.75
C ASN A 456 -22.56 -10.83 12.59
N PRO A 457 -23.90 -10.67 12.62
CA PRO A 457 -24.56 -9.38 12.47
C PRO A 457 -24.38 -8.45 13.68
N GLU A 458 -23.85 -8.95 14.81
CA GLU A 458 -23.62 -8.15 16.02
C GLU A 458 -22.24 -7.49 16.06
N LEU A 459 -21.45 -7.61 14.98
CA LEU A 459 -20.14 -7.00 14.89
C LEU A 459 -20.20 -5.48 14.99
N LYS A 460 -19.27 -4.93 15.75
CA LYS A 460 -19.02 -3.50 15.87
C LYS A 460 -17.86 -3.10 14.96
N PRO A 461 -17.81 -1.82 14.53
CA PRO A 461 -16.65 -1.30 13.85
C PRO A 461 -15.37 -1.44 14.68
N GLU A 462 -14.27 -1.79 14.03
CA GLU A 462 -12.94 -1.67 14.61
C GLU A 462 -12.59 -0.19 14.76
N THR A 463 -11.96 0.21 15.85
CA THR A 463 -11.56 1.61 16.06
C THR A 463 -10.11 1.72 16.46
N ASN A 464 -9.46 2.82 16.06
CA ASN A 464 -8.09 3.16 16.42
C ASN A 464 -8.00 4.59 16.95
N THR A 465 -7.36 4.77 18.10
CA THR A 465 -6.92 6.09 18.56
C THR A 465 -5.41 6.17 18.42
N SER A 466 -4.95 7.11 17.61
CA SER A 466 -3.52 7.31 17.30
C SER A 466 -3.01 8.59 17.95
N TYR A 467 -1.80 8.51 18.44
CA TYR A 467 -1.01 9.63 18.98
C TYR A 467 0.31 9.67 18.23
N GLU A 468 0.76 10.86 17.82
CA GLU A 468 2.06 11.03 17.20
C GLU A 468 2.75 12.34 17.62
N LEU A 469 4.07 12.27 17.70
CA LEU A 469 4.95 13.40 18.01
C LEU A 469 6.25 13.27 17.23
N GLY A 470 6.61 14.28 16.47
CA GLY A 470 7.79 14.22 15.63
C GLY A 470 8.44 15.55 15.35
N ALA A 471 9.56 15.46 14.64
CA ALA A 471 10.33 16.59 14.17
C ALA A 471 10.96 16.27 12.81
N ASP A 472 11.00 17.26 11.93
CA ASP A 472 11.64 17.22 10.63
C ASP A 472 12.66 18.34 10.53
N TYR A 473 13.87 17.98 10.15
CA TYR A 473 14.96 18.92 9.90
C TYR A 473 15.41 18.83 8.44
N GLN A 474 15.49 19.98 7.78
CA GLN A 474 16.01 20.14 6.42
C GLN A 474 17.20 21.09 6.47
N GLY A 475 18.42 20.55 6.37
CA GLY A 475 19.64 21.32 6.29
C GLY A 475 20.16 21.45 4.85
N ALA A 476 21.24 22.17 4.67
CA ALA A 476 21.94 22.22 3.39
C ALA A 476 22.65 20.87 3.12
N GLY A 477 22.12 20.11 2.15
CA GLY A 477 22.67 18.81 1.74
C GLY A 477 22.39 17.64 2.71
N TRP A 478 21.52 17.81 3.72
CA TRP A 478 21.09 16.70 4.56
C TRP A 478 19.71 16.94 5.20
N SER A 479 19.02 15.86 5.49
CA SER A 479 17.72 15.86 6.14
C SER A 479 17.66 14.81 7.25
N LEU A 480 16.83 15.06 8.26
CA LEU A 480 16.56 14.11 9.35
C LEU A 480 15.09 14.22 9.75
N THR A 481 14.41 13.10 9.83
CA THR A 481 13.04 13.01 10.34
C THR A 481 12.99 12.05 11.51
N GLY A 482 12.15 12.33 12.48
CA GLY A 482 11.88 11.44 13.59
C GLY A 482 10.43 11.53 14.04
N MET A 483 9.78 10.36 14.24
CA MET A 483 8.38 10.28 14.65
C MET A 483 8.21 9.19 15.70
N LEU A 484 7.62 9.53 16.84
CA LEU A 484 7.08 8.61 17.82
C LEU A 484 5.58 8.46 17.58
N PHE A 485 5.08 7.23 17.61
CA PHE A 485 3.65 6.99 17.47
C PHE A 485 3.14 5.89 18.39
N GLN A 486 1.85 5.95 18.69
CA GLN A 486 1.09 4.91 19.37
C GLN A 486 -0.31 4.81 18.77
N ASN A 487 -0.73 3.59 18.42
CA ASN A 487 -2.06 3.23 17.99
C ASN A 487 -2.69 2.31 19.03
N ASP A 488 -3.83 2.71 19.57
CA ASP A 488 -4.66 1.91 20.47
C ASP A 488 -5.89 1.44 19.70
N VAL A 489 -5.86 0.15 19.32
CA VAL A 489 -6.91 -0.47 18.51
C VAL A 489 -7.86 -1.25 19.40
N HIS A 490 -9.16 -1.10 19.15
CA HIS A 490 -10.22 -1.76 19.90
C HIS A 490 -11.16 -2.47 18.92
N ASP A 491 -11.82 -3.51 19.44
CA ASP A 491 -12.85 -4.27 18.73
C ASP A 491 -12.35 -4.89 17.41
N LEU A 492 -11.06 -5.30 17.35
CA LEU A 492 -10.50 -6.01 16.19
C LEU A 492 -11.36 -7.23 15.86
N ILE A 493 -11.75 -7.32 14.59
CA ILE A 493 -12.53 -8.44 14.08
C ILE A 493 -11.61 -9.59 13.73
N GLN A 494 -11.84 -10.73 14.35
CA GLN A 494 -11.07 -11.96 14.11
C GLN A 494 -12.01 -13.16 13.97
N THR A 495 -11.50 -14.22 13.33
CA THR A 495 -12.18 -15.52 13.32
C THR A 495 -11.75 -16.33 14.51
N ILE A 496 -12.70 -16.73 15.35
CA ILE A 496 -12.45 -17.64 16.47
C ILE A 496 -13.11 -18.99 16.25
N CYS A 497 -12.47 -20.01 16.74
CA CYS A 497 -13.08 -21.32 16.76
C CYS A 497 -14.14 -21.42 17.87
N VAL A 498 -15.38 -21.71 17.49
CA VAL A 498 -16.52 -21.83 18.42
C VAL A 498 -16.95 -23.28 18.65
N SER A 499 -16.60 -24.20 17.75
CA SER A 499 -16.94 -25.61 17.87
C SER A 499 -15.96 -26.52 17.13
N ARG A 500 -15.73 -27.73 17.67
CA ARG A 500 -14.88 -28.79 17.12
C ARG A 500 -13.45 -28.30 16.79
N CYS A 501 -12.91 -27.43 17.62
CA CYS A 501 -11.62 -26.80 17.44
C CYS A 501 -10.51 -27.81 17.28
N GLY A 502 -9.66 -27.62 16.23
CA GLY A 502 -8.58 -28.51 15.90
C GLY A 502 -8.98 -29.80 15.15
N ILE A 503 -10.28 -30.01 14.89
CA ILE A 503 -10.73 -31.16 14.08
C ILE A 503 -10.84 -30.72 12.62
N ARG A 504 -9.83 -31.08 11.83
CA ARG A 504 -9.77 -30.73 10.39
C ARG A 504 -11.06 -31.14 9.65
N GLY A 505 -11.62 -30.23 8.88
CA GLY A 505 -12.84 -30.43 8.10
C GLY A 505 -14.14 -30.34 8.89
N ALA A 506 -14.07 -30.20 10.22
CA ALA A 506 -15.24 -30.10 11.08
C ALA A 506 -15.20 -28.86 12.00
N GLU A 507 -14.10 -28.15 12.04
CA GLU A 507 -13.94 -26.94 12.85
C GLU A 507 -14.88 -25.85 12.37
N VAL A 508 -15.58 -25.21 13.31
CA VAL A 508 -16.50 -24.09 13.08
C VAL A 508 -15.92 -22.81 13.69
N ARG A 509 -15.87 -21.76 12.89
CA ARG A 509 -15.40 -20.44 13.29
C ARG A 509 -16.46 -19.37 13.07
N ASN A 510 -16.48 -18.36 13.92
CA ASN A 510 -17.28 -17.15 13.75
C ASN A 510 -16.38 -15.93 13.72
N TYR A 511 -16.86 -14.84 13.10
CA TYR A 511 -16.26 -13.52 13.28
C TYR A 511 -16.70 -12.93 14.62
N GLU A 512 -15.76 -12.38 15.38
CA GLU A 512 -16.03 -11.70 16.64
C GLU A 512 -15.10 -10.50 16.87
N ASN A 513 -15.60 -9.50 17.62
CA ASN A 513 -14.81 -8.38 18.10
C ASN A 513 -14.09 -8.81 19.40
N LEU A 514 -12.84 -9.20 19.30
CA LEU A 514 -12.19 -9.87 20.41
C LEU A 514 -11.18 -9.02 21.16
N GLU A 515 -10.50 -8.10 20.49
CA GLU A 515 -9.20 -7.74 20.99
C GLU A 515 -8.95 -6.25 21.10
N LYS A 516 -8.20 -5.92 22.16
CA LYS A 516 -7.49 -4.67 22.27
C LYS A 516 -6.04 -4.92 21.85
N ALA A 517 -5.56 -4.13 20.89
CA ALA A 517 -4.17 -4.16 20.50
C ALA A 517 -3.54 -2.78 20.71
N ARG A 518 -2.26 -2.76 21.02
CA ARG A 518 -1.45 -1.55 21.05
C ARG A 518 -0.25 -1.72 20.15
N ILE A 519 -0.07 -0.77 19.27
CA ILE A 519 1.07 -0.71 18.35
C ILE A 519 1.76 0.63 18.55
N ARG A 520 3.00 0.60 18.99
CA ARG A 520 3.80 1.81 19.20
C ARG A 520 5.16 1.66 18.56
N GLY A 521 5.73 2.75 18.14
CA GLY A 521 7.01 2.71 17.47
C GLY A 521 7.72 4.04 17.36
N LEU A 522 8.90 3.95 16.78
CA LEU A 522 9.77 5.06 16.40
C LEU A 522 10.09 4.90 14.92
N GLU A 523 9.86 5.97 14.16
CA GLU A 523 10.29 6.13 12.78
C GLU A 523 11.47 7.11 12.77
N LEU A 524 12.54 6.78 12.07
CA LEU A 524 13.69 7.65 11.81
C LEU A 524 13.99 7.62 10.32
N GLY A 525 14.08 8.75 9.69
CA GLY A 525 14.46 8.91 8.29
C GLY A 525 15.51 9.98 8.12
N GLY A 526 16.31 9.88 7.07
CA GLY A 526 17.28 10.92 6.75
C GLY A 526 17.96 10.68 5.43
N GLY A 527 18.54 11.75 4.90
CA GLY A 527 19.33 11.72 3.68
C GLY A 527 20.50 12.68 3.78
N ILE A 528 21.57 12.40 3.05
CA ILE A 528 22.76 13.23 2.98
C ILE A 528 23.38 13.19 1.58
N ASP A 529 23.71 14.37 1.08
CA ASP A 529 24.50 14.54 -0.13
C ASP A 529 25.99 14.38 0.21
N LEU A 530 26.64 13.49 -0.52
CA LEU A 530 28.03 13.13 -0.34
C LEU A 530 28.86 13.61 -1.54
N PRO A 531 30.19 13.80 -1.38
CA PRO A 531 31.09 14.14 -2.49
C PRO A 531 30.95 13.17 -3.70
N ALA A 532 31.35 13.64 -4.88
CA ALA A 532 31.31 12.89 -6.14
C ALA A 532 29.91 12.46 -6.60
N ASN A 533 28.90 13.29 -6.29
CA ASN A 533 27.48 13.10 -6.66
C ASN A 533 26.86 11.81 -6.11
N PHE A 534 27.26 11.42 -4.90
CA PHE A 534 26.52 10.42 -4.14
C PHE A 534 25.44 11.10 -3.31
N HIS A 535 24.30 10.41 -3.20
CA HIS A 535 23.25 10.70 -2.22
C HIS A 535 22.91 9.43 -1.45
N TRP A 536 22.98 9.49 -0.12
CA TRP A 536 22.64 8.36 0.72
C TRP A 536 21.41 8.67 1.55
N SER A 537 20.39 7.82 1.50
CA SER A 537 19.20 7.89 2.34
C SER A 537 19.03 6.60 3.15
N LEU A 538 18.50 6.76 4.35
CA LEU A 538 18.21 5.67 5.30
C LEU A 538 16.89 5.95 5.97
N ASN A 539 16.04 4.93 6.11
CA ASN A 539 14.96 4.96 7.07
C ASN A 539 15.01 3.73 7.98
N TYR A 540 14.54 3.90 9.20
CA TYR A 540 14.47 2.86 10.21
C TYR A 540 13.18 2.95 10.99
N THR A 541 12.54 1.81 11.21
CA THR A 541 11.33 1.69 12.01
C THR A 541 11.53 0.68 13.13
N TYR A 542 11.28 1.12 14.36
CA TYR A 542 11.10 0.22 15.50
C TYR A 542 9.61 0.07 15.78
N LEU A 543 9.15 -1.17 16.02
CA LEU A 543 7.75 -1.50 16.25
C LEU A 543 7.57 -2.45 17.44
N ASP A 544 6.72 -2.06 18.42
CA ASP A 544 6.24 -2.95 19.48
C ASP A 544 4.73 -3.10 19.35
N ALA A 545 4.30 -4.21 18.75
CA ALA A 545 2.90 -4.53 18.48
C ALA A 545 2.43 -5.64 19.42
N ARG A 546 1.40 -5.37 20.24
CA ARG A 546 0.90 -6.28 21.27
C ARG A 546 -0.60 -6.45 21.23
N ASN A 547 -1.02 -7.68 21.35
CA ASN A 547 -2.36 -8.05 21.77
C ASN A 547 -2.45 -7.85 23.28
N LEU A 548 -3.24 -6.87 23.74
CA LEU A 548 -3.37 -6.57 25.16
C LEU A 548 -4.33 -7.54 25.87
N THR A 549 -5.25 -8.15 25.11
CA THR A 549 -6.21 -9.12 25.65
C THR A 549 -5.49 -10.44 25.97
N ALA A 550 -4.68 -10.93 25.03
CA ALA A 550 -3.93 -12.18 25.21
C ALA A 550 -2.58 -11.98 25.93
N GLY A 551 -2.13 -10.75 26.11
CA GLY A 551 -0.84 -10.44 26.75
C GLY A 551 0.39 -10.81 25.94
N GLN A 552 0.26 -11.01 24.61
CA GLN A 552 1.33 -11.50 23.72
C GLN A 552 1.61 -10.52 22.56
N ARG A 553 2.73 -10.75 21.84
CA ARG A 553 3.04 -9.97 20.63
C ARG A 553 2.09 -10.36 19.51
N LEU A 554 1.76 -9.38 18.66
CA LEU A 554 1.08 -9.67 17.40
C LEU A 554 2.05 -10.36 16.42
N GLY A 555 1.53 -11.33 15.66
CA GLY A 555 2.29 -12.07 14.64
C GLY A 555 2.54 -11.25 13.37
N ASP A 556 3.44 -11.75 12.52
CA ASP A 556 3.76 -11.22 11.18
C ASP A 556 4.18 -9.74 11.18
N ARG A 557 4.81 -9.31 12.28
CA ARG A 557 5.32 -7.94 12.45
C ARG A 557 6.76 -7.95 12.91
N SER A 558 7.64 -7.37 12.09
CA SER A 558 9.04 -7.18 12.45
C SER A 558 9.17 -6.05 13.46
N ARG A 559 10.03 -6.25 14.49
CA ARG A 559 10.37 -5.17 15.43
C ARG A 559 11.28 -4.11 14.84
N HIS A 560 12.12 -4.50 13.92
CA HIS A 560 13.16 -3.66 13.36
C HIS A 560 13.13 -3.77 11.85
N MET A 561 12.89 -2.68 11.18
CA MET A 561 12.96 -2.58 9.73
C MET A 561 13.90 -1.43 9.37
N ALA A 562 14.69 -1.59 8.34
CA ALA A 562 15.53 -0.54 7.83
C ALA A 562 15.64 -0.63 6.32
N ASN A 563 15.62 0.53 5.65
CA ASN A 563 15.84 0.62 4.22
C ASN A 563 16.92 1.65 3.96
N SER A 564 17.88 1.31 3.13
CA SER A 564 18.98 2.18 2.75
C SER A 564 19.08 2.26 1.24
N VAL A 565 19.26 3.46 0.71
CA VAL A 565 19.44 3.72 -0.71
C VAL A 565 20.67 4.60 -0.90
N LEU A 566 21.66 4.08 -1.62
CA LEU A 566 22.82 4.83 -2.07
C LEU A 566 22.68 5.10 -3.57
N LYS A 567 22.44 6.35 -3.93
CA LYS A 567 22.36 6.83 -5.32
C LYS A 567 23.70 7.42 -5.73
N TRP A 568 24.10 7.19 -6.98
CA TRP A 568 25.32 7.74 -7.58
C TRP A 568 25.06 8.22 -9.00
N ALA A 569 25.24 9.50 -9.24
CA ALA A 569 25.04 10.15 -10.53
C ALA A 569 26.35 10.82 -11.00
N PRO A 570 27.39 10.05 -11.42
CA PRO A 570 28.72 10.58 -11.72
C PRO A 570 28.75 11.51 -12.93
N THR A 571 27.84 11.31 -13.86
CA THR A 571 27.73 12.11 -15.10
C THR A 571 26.27 12.31 -15.46
N PRO A 572 25.93 13.41 -16.16
CA PRO A 572 24.56 13.61 -16.64
C PRO A 572 24.05 12.41 -17.45
N GLY A 573 22.87 11.93 -17.10
CA GLY A 573 22.21 10.82 -17.78
C GLY A 573 22.74 9.43 -17.42
N PHE A 574 23.57 9.27 -16.39
CA PHE A 574 23.88 7.99 -15.78
C PHE A 574 23.54 8.01 -14.31
N ASP A 575 22.75 7.06 -13.87
CA ASP A 575 22.39 6.84 -12.48
C ASP A 575 22.66 5.38 -12.09
N ALA A 576 23.23 5.18 -10.90
CA ALA A 576 23.37 3.89 -10.25
C ALA A 576 22.72 3.96 -8.86
N GLN A 577 22.06 2.91 -8.44
CA GLN A 577 21.38 2.84 -7.15
C GLN A 577 21.58 1.47 -6.51
N LEU A 578 22.11 1.47 -5.28
CA LEU A 578 22.16 0.29 -4.43
C LEU A 578 21.09 0.45 -3.35
N ARG A 579 20.09 -0.44 -3.34
CA ARG A 579 19.05 -0.50 -2.32
C ARG A 579 19.26 -1.70 -1.40
N THR A 580 19.02 -1.51 -0.12
CA THR A 580 19.07 -2.56 0.89
C THR A 580 17.81 -2.48 1.73
N GLU A 581 17.15 -3.61 1.92
CA GLU A 581 16.00 -3.77 2.81
C GLU A 581 16.39 -4.76 3.90
N TYR A 582 16.17 -4.39 5.15
CA TYR A 582 16.33 -5.26 6.31
C TYR A 582 15.01 -5.45 7.02
N VAL A 583 14.58 -6.67 7.18
CA VAL A 583 13.40 -7.07 7.96
C VAL A 583 13.87 -7.94 9.12
N GLY A 584 13.70 -7.44 10.33
CA GLY A 584 14.09 -8.16 11.55
C GLY A 584 13.22 -9.37 11.84
N SER A 585 13.57 -10.14 12.83
CA SER A 585 12.85 -11.35 13.23
C SER A 585 11.37 -11.06 13.57
N GLN A 586 10.50 -11.99 13.20
CA GLN A 586 9.06 -11.93 13.39
C GLN A 586 8.57 -13.13 14.20
N LEU A 587 7.29 -13.11 14.58
CA LEU A 587 6.58 -14.27 15.11
C LEU A 587 5.47 -14.65 14.13
N ALA A 588 5.38 -15.92 13.77
CA ALA A 588 4.18 -16.50 13.17
C ALA A 588 3.42 -17.30 14.22
N TYR A 589 2.12 -17.42 14.09
CA TYR A 589 1.28 -18.22 14.97
C TYR A 589 0.54 -19.30 14.18
N SER A 590 0.65 -20.53 14.61
CA SER A 590 -0.17 -21.65 14.11
C SER A 590 -0.78 -22.38 15.31
N SER A 591 -2.10 -22.49 15.37
CA SER A 591 -2.84 -23.14 16.48
C SER A 591 -2.42 -22.63 17.88
N ASN A 592 -2.21 -21.32 18.03
CA ASN A 592 -1.72 -20.63 19.23
C ASN A 592 -0.26 -20.96 19.64
N VAL A 593 0.49 -21.66 18.82
CA VAL A 593 1.94 -21.88 19.01
C VAL A 593 2.68 -20.78 18.26
N ALA A 594 3.61 -20.10 18.95
CA ALA A 594 4.46 -19.07 18.34
C ALA A 594 5.70 -19.72 17.72
N TYR A 595 5.98 -19.37 16.47
CA TYR A 595 7.17 -19.74 15.72
C TYR A 595 8.00 -18.49 15.46
N ALA A 596 9.30 -18.57 15.76
CA ALA A 596 10.21 -17.45 15.45
C ALA A 596 10.64 -17.55 13.99
N LEU A 597 10.35 -16.49 13.21
CA LEU A 597 10.85 -16.33 11.86
C LEU A 597 12.16 -15.54 11.90
N PRO A 598 13.21 -15.99 11.20
CA PRO A 598 14.50 -15.30 11.17
C PRO A 598 14.41 -13.93 10.50
N ALA A 599 15.41 -13.09 10.76
CA ALA A 599 15.59 -11.83 10.03
C ALA A 599 16.25 -12.09 8.68
N TYR A 600 15.94 -11.24 7.70
CA TYR A 600 16.55 -11.32 6.36
C TYR A 600 16.90 -9.94 5.82
N SER A 601 17.71 -9.91 4.77
CA SER A 601 18.09 -8.69 4.05
C SER A 601 18.09 -8.91 2.56
N LEU A 602 17.48 -7.99 1.84
CA LEU A 602 17.47 -7.96 0.38
C LEU A 602 18.38 -6.85 -0.14
N TRP A 603 19.13 -7.13 -1.18
CA TRP A 603 20.02 -6.19 -1.84
C TRP A 603 19.67 -6.11 -3.31
N HIS A 604 19.56 -4.87 -3.84
CA HIS A 604 19.21 -4.63 -5.24
C HIS A 604 20.17 -3.62 -5.84
N LEU A 605 20.63 -3.86 -7.07
CA LEU A 605 21.45 -2.93 -7.84
C LEU A 605 20.72 -2.54 -9.11
N GLU A 606 20.58 -1.26 -9.33
CA GLU A 606 19.90 -0.68 -10.48
C GLU A 606 20.83 0.32 -11.17
N LEU A 607 20.82 0.27 -12.49
CA LEU A 607 21.60 1.13 -13.36
C LEU A 607 20.69 1.73 -14.43
N SER A 608 20.82 3.01 -14.70
CA SER A 608 20.13 3.64 -15.82
C SER A 608 21.06 4.55 -16.60
N ARG A 609 20.86 4.58 -17.91
CA ARG A 609 21.65 5.40 -18.83
C ARG A 609 20.77 6.04 -19.90
N LYS A 610 20.76 7.37 -19.99
CA LYS A 610 20.21 8.08 -21.14
C LYS A 610 21.04 7.79 -22.39
N LEU A 611 20.42 7.19 -23.39
CA LEU A 611 21.01 6.91 -24.70
C LEU A 611 20.83 8.12 -25.63
N SER A 612 19.72 8.85 -25.44
CA SER A 612 19.40 10.13 -26.07
C SER A 612 18.51 10.95 -25.14
N ASP A 613 18.12 12.15 -25.54
CA ASP A 613 17.18 12.97 -24.75
C ASP A 613 15.84 12.28 -24.51
N ASN A 614 15.46 11.37 -25.38
CA ASN A 614 14.15 10.71 -25.40
C ASN A 614 14.21 9.21 -25.06
N LEU A 615 15.40 8.62 -24.85
CA LEU A 615 15.54 7.18 -24.66
C LEU A 615 16.49 6.87 -23.51
N THR A 616 16.01 6.10 -22.54
CA THR A 616 16.79 5.63 -21.38
C THR A 616 16.81 4.11 -21.36
N LEU A 617 18.02 3.53 -21.28
CA LEU A 617 18.24 2.12 -20.97
C LEU A 617 18.33 1.97 -19.45
N ARG A 618 17.64 0.98 -18.89
CA ARG A 618 17.76 0.60 -17.49
C ARG A 618 17.98 -0.90 -17.35
N GLY A 619 18.59 -1.32 -16.25
CA GLY A 619 18.79 -2.71 -15.93
C GLY A 619 19.39 -2.89 -14.55
N GLY A 620 19.31 -4.09 -14.04
CA GLY A 620 19.81 -4.36 -12.69
C GLY A 620 19.62 -5.79 -12.25
N VAL A 621 19.90 -5.97 -10.96
CA VAL A 621 19.75 -7.25 -10.26
C VAL A 621 18.96 -7.03 -9.00
N GLU A 622 17.84 -7.69 -8.89
CA GLU A 622 17.05 -7.75 -7.66
C GLU A 622 17.45 -8.98 -6.84
N ASN A 623 17.37 -8.83 -5.52
CA ASN A 623 17.73 -9.87 -4.56
C ASN A 623 19.11 -10.50 -4.87
N ILE A 624 20.17 -9.67 -4.89
CA ILE A 624 21.55 -10.09 -5.18
C ILE A 624 22.00 -11.27 -4.31
N GLY A 625 21.49 -11.34 -3.07
CA GLY A 625 21.78 -12.42 -2.12
C GLY A 625 21.11 -13.75 -2.46
N ASP A 626 20.18 -13.78 -3.40
CA ASP A 626 19.29 -14.93 -3.69
C ASP A 626 18.58 -15.44 -2.42
N GLU A 627 18.09 -14.49 -1.62
CA GLU A 627 17.45 -14.79 -0.35
C GLU A 627 16.09 -15.47 -0.57
N ARG A 628 15.93 -16.68 -0.08
CA ARG A 628 14.70 -17.48 -0.16
C ARG A 628 14.17 -17.73 1.23
N LEU A 629 13.00 -17.20 1.53
CA LEU A 629 12.44 -17.25 2.90
C LEU A 629 12.02 -18.68 3.29
N ALA A 630 11.50 -19.46 2.35
CA ALA A 630 11.12 -20.86 2.58
C ALA A 630 12.31 -21.72 3.02
N ASP A 631 13.51 -21.49 2.45
CA ASP A 631 14.74 -22.20 2.84
C ASP A 631 15.17 -21.87 4.28
N GLN A 632 14.84 -20.68 4.76
CA GLN A 632 15.13 -20.28 6.14
C GLN A 632 14.13 -20.85 7.15
N ASN A 633 12.83 -20.84 6.81
CA ASN A 633 11.78 -21.34 7.68
C ASN A 633 10.45 -21.51 6.89
N GLU A 634 9.90 -22.72 6.90
CA GLU A 634 8.65 -23.10 6.25
C GLU A 634 7.39 -22.36 6.76
N ASN A 635 7.50 -21.67 7.92
CA ASN A 635 6.38 -20.93 8.50
C ASN A 635 6.29 -19.47 8.01
N PHE A 636 7.12 -19.02 7.06
CA PHE A 636 6.87 -17.77 6.38
C PHE A 636 5.56 -17.85 5.59
N ALA A 637 4.69 -16.85 5.77
CA ALA A 637 3.40 -16.78 5.09
C ALA A 637 3.49 -16.16 3.69
N TYR A 638 4.70 -15.85 3.23
CA TYR A 638 5.01 -15.27 1.92
C TYR A 638 6.46 -15.61 1.53
N THR A 639 6.73 -15.51 0.25
CA THR A 639 8.08 -15.72 -0.28
C THR A 639 8.61 -14.46 -0.98
N GLU A 640 9.94 -14.34 -1.09
CA GLU A 640 10.61 -13.33 -1.91
C GLU A 640 11.06 -13.99 -3.22
N PRO A 641 10.87 -13.32 -4.38
CA PRO A 641 11.46 -13.82 -5.62
C PRO A 641 12.98 -13.99 -5.46
N GLY A 642 13.53 -15.09 -5.96
CA GLY A 642 14.97 -15.30 -6.00
C GLY A 642 15.69 -14.26 -6.86
N ARG A 643 17.02 -14.36 -6.97
CA ARG A 643 17.83 -13.41 -7.76
C ARG A 643 17.30 -13.28 -9.19
N THR A 644 16.95 -12.03 -9.55
CA THR A 644 16.33 -11.70 -10.84
C THR A 644 17.14 -10.64 -11.55
N TYR A 645 17.49 -10.88 -12.82
CA TYR A 645 18.12 -9.92 -13.71
C TYR A 645 17.05 -9.28 -14.58
N HIS A 646 17.10 -7.96 -14.73
CA HIS A 646 16.14 -7.23 -15.55
C HIS A 646 16.83 -6.25 -16.49
N VAL A 647 16.18 -5.98 -17.60
CA VAL A 647 16.55 -4.95 -18.57
C VAL A 647 15.30 -4.30 -19.13
N GLY A 648 15.36 -2.99 -19.34
CA GLY A 648 14.26 -2.22 -19.88
C GLY A 648 14.67 -0.98 -20.65
N LEU A 649 13.74 -0.50 -21.44
CA LEU A 649 13.83 0.75 -22.20
C LEU A 649 12.68 1.66 -21.82
N VAL A 650 12.99 2.92 -21.54
CA VAL A 650 12.02 3.98 -21.32
C VAL A 650 12.17 5.02 -22.41
N ALA A 651 11.09 5.26 -23.16
CA ALA A 651 11.02 6.30 -24.18
C ALA A 651 10.11 7.45 -23.72
N THR A 652 10.50 8.70 -23.97
CA THR A 652 9.70 9.90 -23.63
C THR A 652 9.73 10.89 -24.80
N PHE A 653 8.66 11.66 -25.00
CA PHE A 653 8.58 12.72 -26.02
C PHE A 653 7.66 13.87 -25.61
#